data_d6b57567ad0d721a481b47750da69822
#
_entry.id   d6b57567ad0d721a481b47750da69822
#
_cell.length_a   1.000
_cell.length_b   1.000
_cell.length_c   1.000
_cell.angle_alpha   90.00
_cell.angle_beta   90.00
_cell.angle_gamma   90.00
#
_symmetry.space_group_name_H-M   'P 1'
#
loop_
_entity.id
_entity.type
_entity.pdbx_description
1 polymer ?
#
loop_
_entity_poly.entity_id
_entity_poly.type
_entity_poly.pdbx_seq_one_letter_code
_entity_poly.pdbx_strand_id
1 'polypeptide(L)'
;KAPEDTVSMERYLGSGAIKGVGAALASRIVKKFKADTFRIMEEEPERLAEVKGISEKMAMSIGEQVEEKRDMRQAMMFLQNYGISMNLSVKIYQEYGPAMYNVIKTNPYKLADDIPGVGFKMADEIAAKIGIVADSDFRIKSGILYTLYQATANGHTYLPEDELADRAAKLLQVEIFEIDKHLMDMQMDKRLVIRERKKQKTAEMDVFVQAESAVSGQMQPQPDVLGEPNASNVSNIANAPERAVYASHYYYTELNTARMLHDLNITGSESEEQIRKSLAVIQKEEQIELDELQIRAVIEAVNCGLLVITGGPGTGKTTTINTIIRYFEKGDMDILLAAPTGRAAKRMTEATGYEAKTIHRLLELTGMPEEDEKSRTTSMHFERNEDNPLEADVIIIDEMSMVDINLMHSLLRAVNVGTRLILVGDVDQLPSVGPGNVLRDIIESECFHVVKLTRIFRQAAQSDIIVNAHRINAGERIPIGKSSRDFLFIKRDDPNAIINAMITLVREKLPNYVHADLFEVQVMTPMRKGVLGSIRLNSILQEFLNPPSAEKAEKEYGETTFRVGDKVMQIKNNYQIEWTSYNRSGIPVDKGAGVFNGDLGRIREINTFAELVTVEYDEGKRVEYSFKQLEELELAYAITIHKSQGSEYPAVVIPVWSGPQMLMTRNLIYTAVTRARACVCLVGVPYVFQQMVDNAMEQKRYSGLRDRIEEIMETL
;
A
#
# COMPACT_ATOMS: atom_id res chain seq x y z
N LYS A 1 14.92 42.39 -10.52
CA LYS A 1 16.38 42.50 -10.31
C LYS A 1 16.87 41.07 -10.20
N ALA A 2 17.90 40.73 -10.98
CA ALA A 2 18.58 39.45 -10.84
C ALA A 2 19.12 39.32 -9.41
N PRO A 3 19.05 38.13 -8.77
CA PRO A 3 19.58 37.97 -7.43
C PRO A 3 21.11 38.15 -7.44
N GLU A 4 21.59 39.01 -6.57
CA GLU A 4 22.99 39.31 -6.36
C GLU A 4 23.71 38.24 -5.51
N ASP A 5 23.09 37.09 -5.28
CA ASP A 5 23.63 36.03 -4.43
C ASP A 5 24.54 35.06 -5.21
N THR A 6 25.82 35.19 -4.96
CA THR A 6 26.88 34.37 -5.57
C THR A 6 26.73 32.88 -5.28
N VAL A 7 26.12 32.47 -4.16
CA VAL A 7 25.88 31.07 -3.80
C VAL A 7 24.85 30.42 -4.70
N SER A 8 23.78 31.15 -5.02
CA SER A 8 22.75 30.66 -5.95
C SER A 8 23.26 30.55 -7.39
N MET A 9 24.12 31.50 -7.80
CA MET A 9 24.83 31.46 -9.09
C MET A 9 25.69 30.21 -9.22
N GLU A 10 26.51 29.92 -8.21
CA GLU A 10 27.41 28.79 -8.18
C GLU A 10 26.65 27.46 -8.23
N ARG A 11 25.55 27.33 -7.48
CA ARG A 11 24.67 26.15 -7.50
C ARG A 11 24.04 25.93 -8.86
N TYR A 12 23.52 26.99 -9.49
CA TYR A 12 22.93 26.89 -10.82
C TYR A 12 23.95 26.40 -11.87
N LEU A 13 25.12 27.07 -11.92
CA LEU A 13 26.17 26.70 -12.88
C LEU A 13 26.71 25.29 -12.63
N GLY A 14 26.83 24.89 -11.35
CA GLY A 14 27.30 23.56 -10.95
C GLY A 14 26.31 22.42 -11.09
N SER A 15 25.03 22.71 -11.34
CA SER A 15 23.97 21.71 -11.45
C SER A 15 23.95 20.92 -12.75
N GLY A 16 24.84 21.25 -13.73
CA GLY A 16 24.83 20.66 -15.06
C GLY A 16 23.85 21.34 -16.05
N ALA A 17 23.22 22.44 -15.64
CA ALA A 17 22.33 23.24 -16.49
C ALA A 17 23.02 23.78 -17.76
N ILE A 18 24.33 23.94 -17.72
CA ILE A 18 25.18 24.34 -18.85
C ILE A 18 26.17 23.24 -19.15
N LYS A 19 26.10 22.66 -20.36
CA LYS A 19 27.02 21.59 -20.78
C LYS A 19 28.45 22.06 -20.72
N GLY A 20 29.31 21.31 -20.04
CA GLY A 20 30.72 21.60 -19.88
C GLY A 20 31.06 22.39 -18.62
N VAL A 21 30.11 22.87 -17.83
CA VAL A 21 30.33 23.56 -16.57
C VAL A 21 29.95 22.66 -15.38
N GLY A 22 30.95 21.98 -14.79
CA GLY A 22 30.77 21.23 -13.55
C GLY A 22 30.98 22.09 -12.31
N ALA A 23 30.67 21.57 -11.11
CA ALA A 23 30.72 22.30 -9.84
C ALA A 23 32.06 23.02 -9.58
N ALA A 24 33.18 22.35 -9.86
CA ALA A 24 34.52 22.95 -9.67
C ALA A 24 34.80 24.12 -10.64
N LEU A 25 34.23 24.09 -11.85
CA LEU A 25 34.38 25.15 -12.82
C LEU A 25 33.44 26.31 -12.50
N ALA A 26 32.18 26.00 -12.11
CA ALA A 26 31.19 26.96 -11.62
C ALA A 26 31.75 27.83 -10.46
N SER A 27 32.35 27.15 -9.46
CA SER A 27 33.01 27.86 -8.33
C SER A 27 34.10 28.80 -8.78
N ARG A 28 34.94 28.42 -9.75
CA ARG A 28 36.01 29.27 -10.28
C ARG A 28 35.48 30.48 -11.05
N ILE A 29 34.43 30.29 -11.87
CA ILE A 29 33.78 31.36 -12.62
C ILE A 29 33.18 32.38 -11.66
N VAL A 30 32.34 31.94 -10.72
CA VAL A 30 31.65 32.82 -9.77
C VAL A 30 32.65 33.52 -8.82
N LYS A 31 33.71 32.83 -8.41
CA LYS A 31 34.77 33.43 -7.58
C LYS A 31 35.49 34.54 -8.30
N LYS A 32 35.68 34.46 -9.64
CA LYS A 32 36.36 35.46 -10.44
C LYS A 32 35.49 36.66 -10.75
N PHE A 33 34.26 36.42 -11.23
CA PHE A 33 33.38 37.46 -11.75
C PHE A 33 32.30 37.92 -10.75
N LYS A 34 32.11 37.21 -9.63
CA LYS A 34 31.18 37.56 -8.53
C LYS A 34 29.78 37.88 -9.07
N ALA A 35 29.22 39.04 -8.75
CA ALA A 35 27.90 39.51 -9.16
C ALA A 35 27.78 39.70 -10.69
N ASP A 36 28.88 39.96 -11.39
CA ASP A 36 28.89 40.14 -12.85
C ASP A 36 28.91 38.83 -13.65
N THR A 37 28.91 37.67 -13.00
CA THR A 37 29.09 36.37 -13.65
C THR A 37 28.14 36.19 -14.83
N PHE A 38 26.86 36.38 -14.65
CA PHE A 38 25.87 36.19 -15.73
C PHE A 38 25.92 37.31 -16.77
N ARG A 39 26.19 38.57 -16.39
CA ARG A 39 26.36 39.64 -17.33
C ARG A 39 27.54 39.35 -18.29
N ILE A 40 28.64 38.88 -17.74
CA ILE A 40 29.81 38.51 -18.55
C ILE A 40 29.51 37.30 -19.43
N MET A 41 28.76 36.32 -18.94
CA MET A 41 28.37 35.16 -19.74
C MET A 41 27.45 35.55 -20.91
N GLU A 42 26.61 36.55 -20.74
CA GLU A 42 25.65 37.03 -21.73
C GLU A 42 26.22 38.07 -22.70
N GLU A 43 26.95 39.07 -22.17
CA GLU A 43 27.38 40.24 -22.94
C GLU A 43 28.84 40.15 -23.40
N GLU A 44 29.70 39.44 -22.66
CA GLU A 44 31.13 39.38 -22.89
C GLU A 44 31.65 37.92 -22.73
N PRO A 45 31.07 36.90 -23.42
CA PRO A 45 31.39 35.50 -23.18
C PRO A 45 32.85 35.13 -23.41
N GLU A 46 33.55 35.83 -24.26
CA GLU A 46 34.97 35.67 -24.52
C GLU A 46 35.83 35.84 -23.25
N ARG A 47 35.39 36.63 -22.29
CA ARG A 47 36.08 36.83 -21.01
C ARG A 47 36.06 35.61 -20.12
N LEU A 48 35.16 34.63 -20.35
CA LEU A 48 35.21 33.38 -19.62
C LEU A 48 36.50 32.61 -19.87
N ALA A 49 37.16 32.82 -21.01
CA ALA A 49 38.46 32.22 -21.27
C ALA A 49 39.59 32.69 -20.30
N GLU A 50 39.37 33.80 -19.57
CA GLU A 50 40.26 34.22 -18.49
C GLU A 50 40.21 33.25 -17.29
N VAL A 51 39.26 32.32 -17.20
CA VAL A 51 39.13 31.33 -16.13
C VAL A 51 39.91 30.08 -16.53
N LYS A 52 40.83 29.63 -15.67
CA LYS A 52 41.61 28.43 -15.94
C LYS A 52 40.74 27.21 -16.20
N GLY A 53 40.83 26.65 -17.41
CA GLY A 53 40.10 25.47 -17.86
C GLY A 53 38.96 25.79 -18.83
N ILE A 54 38.82 27.04 -19.31
CA ILE A 54 37.88 27.44 -20.33
C ILE A 54 38.67 27.92 -21.56
N SER A 55 38.44 27.31 -22.73
CA SER A 55 38.93 27.76 -24.01
C SER A 55 37.99 28.80 -24.62
N GLU A 56 38.48 29.65 -25.55
CA GLU A 56 37.62 30.62 -26.25
C GLU A 56 36.38 29.97 -26.92
N LYS A 57 36.56 28.80 -27.54
CA LYS A 57 35.45 28.03 -28.14
C LYS A 57 34.45 27.57 -27.11
N MET A 58 34.93 27.14 -25.94
CA MET A 58 34.06 26.72 -24.83
C MET A 58 33.35 27.95 -24.22
N ALA A 59 34.03 29.08 -24.11
CA ALA A 59 33.49 30.34 -23.63
C ALA A 59 32.27 30.80 -24.48
N MET A 60 32.42 30.80 -25.78
CA MET A 60 31.33 31.13 -26.72
C MET A 60 30.15 30.16 -26.64
N SER A 61 30.42 28.85 -26.58
CA SER A 61 29.36 27.86 -26.42
C SER A 61 28.61 27.96 -25.07
N ILE A 62 29.29 28.39 -24.01
CA ILE A 62 28.66 28.67 -22.72
C ILE A 62 27.74 29.91 -22.84
N GLY A 63 28.22 31.00 -23.53
CA GLY A 63 27.44 32.19 -23.76
C GLY A 63 26.14 31.93 -24.50
N GLU A 64 26.19 31.17 -25.62
CA GLU A 64 25.00 30.77 -26.42
C GLU A 64 24.02 29.99 -25.54
N GLN A 65 24.46 29.04 -24.76
CA GLN A 65 23.58 28.25 -23.88
C GLN A 65 22.96 29.09 -22.75
N VAL A 66 23.68 30.11 -22.26
CA VAL A 66 23.19 30.99 -21.19
C VAL A 66 22.14 31.95 -21.71
N GLU A 67 22.28 32.44 -22.93
CA GLU A 67 21.30 33.30 -23.59
C GLU A 67 20.00 32.52 -23.88
N GLU A 68 20.10 31.33 -24.46
CA GLU A 68 18.94 30.47 -24.76
C GLU A 68 18.13 30.10 -23.51
N LYS A 69 18.79 29.94 -22.36
CA LYS A 69 18.15 29.57 -21.09
C LYS A 69 17.94 30.71 -20.10
N ARG A 70 17.98 31.93 -20.56
CA ARG A 70 17.94 33.12 -19.71
C ARG A 70 16.70 33.18 -18.81
N ASP A 71 15.51 33.00 -19.38
CA ASP A 71 14.24 33.10 -18.65
C ASP A 71 14.09 31.97 -17.64
N MET A 72 14.45 30.73 -18.04
CA MET A 72 14.45 29.57 -17.17
C MET A 72 15.44 29.73 -16.00
N ARG A 73 16.61 30.30 -16.25
CA ARG A 73 17.59 30.59 -15.21
C ARG A 73 17.06 31.58 -14.17
N GLN A 74 16.46 32.69 -14.62
CA GLN A 74 15.87 33.69 -13.71
C GLN A 74 14.76 33.08 -12.86
N ALA A 75 13.93 32.24 -13.46
CA ALA A 75 12.90 31.50 -12.77
C ALA A 75 13.46 30.55 -11.69
N MET A 76 14.49 29.77 -12.03
CA MET A 76 15.14 28.87 -11.08
C MET A 76 15.75 29.60 -9.88
N MET A 77 16.45 30.72 -10.14
CA MET A 77 17.05 31.52 -9.08
C MET A 77 15.98 32.15 -8.18
N PHE A 78 14.87 32.59 -8.74
CA PHE A 78 13.71 33.07 -7.98
C PHE A 78 13.16 31.99 -7.05
N LEU A 79 12.95 30.79 -7.57
CA LEU A 79 12.40 29.64 -6.81
C LEU A 79 13.32 29.17 -5.69
N GLN A 80 14.66 29.22 -5.92
CA GLN A 80 15.66 28.88 -4.90
C GLN A 80 15.61 29.81 -3.68
N ASN A 81 15.25 31.08 -3.83
CA ASN A 81 15.08 31.99 -2.70
C ASN A 81 14.00 31.54 -1.72
N TYR A 82 13.04 30.72 -2.19
CA TYR A 82 12.01 30.11 -1.37
C TYR A 82 12.35 28.70 -0.91
N GLY A 83 13.60 28.22 -1.18
CA GLY A 83 14.08 26.92 -0.74
C GLY A 83 13.64 25.75 -1.64
N ILE A 84 13.17 26.06 -2.86
CA ILE A 84 12.75 25.04 -3.84
C ILE A 84 14.00 24.47 -4.50
N SER A 85 14.11 23.14 -4.57
CA SER A 85 15.23 22.46 -5.20
C SER A 85 15.31 22.70 -6.70
N MET A 86 16.51 22.60 -7.28
CA MET A 86 16.73 22.83 -8.71
C MET A 86 15.84 21.95 -9.60
N ASN A 87 15.77 20.65 -9.32
CA ASN A 87 14.96 19.72 -10.11
C ASN A 87 13.47 20.08 -10.08
N LEU A 88 12.98 20.53 -8.94
CA LEU A 88 11.60 20.95 -8.79
C LEU A 88 11.35 22.30 -9.46
N SER A 89 12.32 23.21 -9.43
CA SER A 89 12.26 24.49 -10.13
C SER A 89 12.14 24.33 -11.63
N VAL A 90 12.80 23.34 -12.22
CA VAL A 90 12.66 22.98 -13.64
C VAL A 90 11.22 22.57 -13.95
N LYS A 91 10.65 21.67 -13.16
CA LYS A 91 9.27 21.19 -13.34
C LYS A 91 8.25 22.33 -13.21
N ILE A 92 8.41 23.21 -12.22
CA ILE A 92 7.54 24.36 -12.02
C ILE A 92 7.60 25.31 -13.23
N TYR A 93 8.80 25.54 -13.75
CA TYR A 93 8.94 26.41 -14.93
C TYR A 93 8.40 25.75 -16.20
N GLN A 94 8.57 24.45 -16.37
CA GLN A 94 7.97 23.70 -17.48
C GLN A 94 6.45 23.77 -17.47
N GLU A 95 5.80 23.66 -16.28
CA GLU A 95 4.35 23.68 -16.14
C GLU A 95 3.76 25.09 -16.35
N TYR A 96 4.36 26.10 -15.73
CA TYR A 96 3.77 27.46 -15.70
C TYR A 96 4.47 28.49 -16.58
N GLY A 97 5.68 28.19 -17.06
CA GLY A 97 6.50 29.20 -17.75
C GLY A 97 6.64 30.50 -16.93
N PRO A 98 6.54 31.67 -17.56
CA PRO A 98 6.59 32.97 -16.87
C PRO A 98 5.44 33.21 -15.89
N ALA A 99 4.29 32.51 -16.04
CA ALA A 99 3.15 32.66 -15.13
C ALA A 99 3.46 32.18 -13.72
N MET A 100 4.51 31.33 -13.53
CA MET A 100 4.92 30.85 -12.24
C MET A 100 5.17 31.95 -11.20
N TYR A 101 5.68 33.12 -11.62
CA TYR A 101 5.91 34.25 -10.70
C TYR A 101 4.62 34.74 -10.05
N ASN A 102 3.52 34.75 -10.83
CA ASN A 102 2.21 35.13 -10.33
C ASN A 102 1.62 34.02 -9.45
N VAL A 103 1.69 32.77 -9.90
CA VAL A 103 1.21 31.59 -9.13
C VAL A 103 1.85 31.55 -7.75
N ILE A 104 3.20 31.63 -7.69
CA ILE A 104 3.95 31.60 -6.42
C ILE A 104 3.51 32.74 -5.49
N LYS A 105 3.31 33.95 -6.02
CA LYS A 105 2.99 35.12 -5.19
C LYS A 105 1.51 35.18 -4.76
N THR A 106 0.61 34.63 -5.54
CA THR A 106 -0.84 34.73 -5.27
C THR A 106 -1.42 33.50 -4.62
N ASN A 107 -1.03 32.31 -5.10
CA ASN A 107 -1.50 31.02 -4.59
C ASN A 107 -0.45 29.92 -4.75
N PRO A 108 0.54 29.83 -3.85
CA PRO A 108 1.57 28.77 -3.91
C PRO A 108 1.01 27.38 -3.66
N TYR A 109 -0.18 27.24 -3.08
CA TYR A 109 -0.82 25.93 -2.87
C TYR A 109 -1.21 25.24 -4.18
N LYS A 110 -1.37 26.03 -5.27
CA LYS A 110 -1.57 25.48 -6.60
C LYS A 110 -0.41 24.57 -7.06
N LEU A 111 0.80 24.80 -6.53
CA LEU A 111 1.91 23.90 -6.78
C LEU A 111 1.66 22.48 -6.26
N ALA A 112 0.93 22.35 -5.14
CA ALA A 112 0.60 21.03 -4.59
C ALA A 112 -0.50 20.32 -5.41
N ASP A 113 -1.33 21.09 -6.11
CA ASP A 113 -2.36 20.55 -7.00
C ASP A 113 -1.77 20.14 -8.37
N ASP A 114 -0.79 20.89 -8.91
CA ASP A 114 -0.37 20.81 -10.30
C ASP A 114 1.02 20.14 -10.50
N ILE A 115 1.90 20.10 -9.48
CA ILE A 115 3.28 19.63 -9.64
C ILE A 115 3.53 18.32 -8.87
N PRO A 116 3.80 17.19 -9.53
CA PRO A 116 4.17 15.95 -8.88
C PRO A 116 5.42 16.09 -8.01
N GLY A 117 5.29 15.71 -6.73
CA GLY A 117 6.37 15.83 -5.74
C GLY A 117 6.32 17.10 -4.88
N VAL A 118 5.37 18.02 -5.11
CA VAL A 118 5.07 19.12 -4.20
C VAL A 118 3.85 18.75 -3.36
N GLY A 119 4.05 18.51 -2.05
CA GLY A 119 2.95 18.30 -1.12
C GLY A 119 2.53 19.61 -0.42
N PHE A 120 1.36 19.56 0.25
CA PHE A 120 0.83 20.69 1.01
C PHE A 120 1.86 21.34 1.96
N LYS A 121 2.64 20.54 2.71
CA LYS A 121 3.64 21.07 3.64
C LYS A 121 4.69 21.93 2.98
N MET A 122 5.18 21.52 1.81
CA MET A 122 6.16 22.29 1.04
C MET A 122 5.53 23.58 0.49
N ALA A 123 4.31 23.50 -0.01
CA ALA A 123 3.55 24.70 -0.46
C ALA A 123 3.30 25.66 0.70
N ASP A 124 2.99 25.15 1.89
CA ASP A 124 2.78 25.94 3.11
C ASP A 124 4.06 26.63 3.59
N GLU A 125 5.22 25.97 3.52
CA GLU A 125 6.53 26.58 3.79
C GLU A 125 6.87 27.72 2.79
N ILE A 126 6.54 27.52 1.52
CA ILE A 126 6.71 28.54 0.48
C ILE A 126 5.79 29.73 0.77
N ALA A 127 4.51 29.46 1.06
CA ALA A 127 3.51 30.45 1.41
C ALA A 127 3.93 31.32 2.61
N ALA A 128 4.43 30.70 3.66
CA ALA A 128 4.94 31.38 4.85
C ALA A 128 6.12 32.32 4.53
N LYS A 129 7.05 31.90 3.65
CA LYS A 129 8.17 32.74 3.21
C LYS A 129 7.76 33.93 2.35
N ILE A 130 6.64 33.82 1.66
CA ILE A 130 6.05 34.89 0.82
C ILE A 130 5.24 35.87 1.67
N GLY A 131 4.84 35.45 2.88
CA GLY A 131 4.04 36.25 3.80
C GLY A 131 2.52 36.08 3.59
N ILE A 132 2.09 34.95 3.05
CA ILE A 132 0.66 34.61 2.99
C ILE A 132 0.14 34.32 4.39
N VAL A 133 -1.00 34.95 4.74
CA VAL A 133 -1.59 34.83 6.07
C VAL A 133 -2.11 33.41 6.36
N ALA A 134 -2.08 33.04 7.64
CA ALA A 134 -2.39 31.67 8.08
C ALA A 134 -3.87 31.26 7.84
N ASP A 135 -4.79 32.21 7.76
CA ASP A 135 -6.22 32.05 7.52
C ASP A 135 -6.63 32.28 6.05
N SER A 136 -5.66 32.26 5.14
CA SER A 136 -5.92 32.39 3.70
C SER A 136 -6.84 31.27 3.18
N ASP A 137 -7.89 31.63 2.42
CA ASP A 137 -8.81 30.70 1.78
C ASP A 137 -8.09 29.59 1.00
N PHE A 138 -7.01 29.93 0.28
CA PHE A 138 -6.21 28.97 -0.47
C PHE A 138 -5.53 27.95 0.45
N ARG A 139 -5.02 28.41 1.60
CA ARG A 139 -4.39 27.53 2.61
C ARG A 139 -5.40 26.56 3.19
N ILE A 140 -6.57 27.06 3.61
CA ILE A 140 -7.61 26.26 4.23
C ILE A 140 -8.14 25.21 3.24
N LYS A 141 -8.49 25.61 2.02
CA LYS A 141 -8.97 24.70 0.97
C LYS A 141 -7.94 23.60 0.63
N SER A 142 -6.68 23.96 0.48
CA SER A 142 -5.61 22.97 0.22
C SER A 142 -5.36 22.07 1.43
N GLY A 143 -5.44 22.59 2.65
CA GLY A 143 -5.28 21.82 3.89
C GLY A 143 -6.41 20.82 4.12
N ILE A 144 -7.65 21.16 3.77
CA ILE A 144 -8.80 20.23 3.80
C ILE A 144 -8.55 19.05 2.87
N LEU A 145 -8.16 19.29 1.61
CA LEU A 145 -7.84 18.20 0.67
C LEU A 145 -6.66 17.35 1.14
N TYR A 146 -5.62 18.00 1.66
CA TYR A 146 -4.48 17.28 2.20
C TYR A 146 -4.87 16.38 3.36
N THR A 147 -5.78 16.82 4.25
CA THR A 147 -6.30 16.01 5.35
C THR A 147 -7.05 14.77 4.83
N LEU A 148 -7.88 14.92 3.79
CA LEU A 148 -8.54 13.80 3.12
C LEU A 148 -7.55 12.85 2.47
N TYR A 149 -6.54 13.34 1.76
CA TYR A 149 -5.49 12.49 1.18
C TYR A 149 -4.62 11.81 2.23
N GLN A 150 -4.35 12.45 3.38
CA GLN A 150 -3.70 11.77 4.50
C GLN A 150 -4.56 10.64 5.07
N ALA A 151 -5.88 10.81 5.11
CA ALA A 151 -6.78 9.77 5.58
C ALA A 151 -6.76 8.52 4.69
N THR A 152 -6.46 8.65 3.40
CA THR A 152 -6.36 7.49 2.50
C THR A 152 -5.20 6.54 2.86
N ALA A 153 -4.12 7.07 3.43
CA ALA A 153 -3.02 6.25 3.94
C ALA A 153 -3.44 5.36 5.14
N ASN A 154 -4.57 5.69 5.79
CA ASN A 154 -5.19 4.88 6.82
C ASN A 154 -6.35 4.01 6.28
N GLY A 155 -6.50 3.95 4.97
CA GLY A 155 -7.52 3.15 4.29
C GLY A 155 -8.88 3.81 4.11
N HIS A 156 -9.03 5.10 4.47
CA HIS A 156 -10.31 5.82 4.30
C HIS A 156 -10.47 6.31 2.86
N THR A 157 -11.68 6.27 2.31
CA THR A 157 -12.04 6.94 1.05
C THR A 157 -12.74 8.27 1.29
N TYR A 158 -13.34 8.45 2.46
CA TYR A 158 -13.95 9.69 2.96
C TYR A 158 -13.65 9.89 4.45
N LEU A 159 -13.98 11.05 4.96
CA LEU A 159 -14.09 11.30 6.41
C LEU A 159 -15.49 11.83 6.74
N PRO A 160 -16.03 11.52 7.93
CA PRO A 160 -17.16 12.26 8.49
C PRO A 160 -16.80 13.74 8.62
N GLU A 161 -17.78 14.61 8.36
CA GLU A 161 -17.57 16.07 8.32
C GLU A 161 -16.96 16.59 9.63
N ASP A 162 -17.48 16.15 10.77
CA ASP A 162 -16.97 16.55 12.09
C ASP A 162 -15.52 16.13 12.30
N GLU A 163 -15.17 14.91 11.89
CA GLU A 163 -13.82 14.38 12.00
C GLU A 163 -12.85 15.09 11.04
N LEU A 164 -13.29 15.39 9.82
CA LEU A 164 -12.53 16.18 8.85
C LEU A 164 -12.25 17.59 9.40
N ALA A 165 -13.28 18.26 9.90
CA ALA A 165 -13.17 19.61 10.44
C ALA A 165 -12.19 19.66 11.63
N ASP A 166 -12.29 18.71 12.56
CA ASP A 166 -11.38 18.61 13.72
C ASP A 166 -9.92 18.34 13.29
N ARG A 167 -9.70 17.39 12.39
CA ARG A 167 -8.36 17.05 11.88
C ARG A 167 -7.73 18.20 11.08
N ALA A 168 -8.52 18.85 10.22
CA ALA A 168 -8.06 19.98 9.40
C ALA A 168 -7.77 21.21 10.26
N ALA A 169 -8.64 21.54 11.23
CA ALA A 169 -8.43 22.63 12.18
C ALA A 169 -7.14 22.44 13.00
N LYS A 170 -6.88 21.23 13.49
CA LYS A 170 -5.62 20.90 14.20
C LYS A 170 -4.40 21.00 13.29
N LEU A 171 -4.49 20.55 12.04
CA LEU A 171 -3.38 20.64 11.07
C LEU A 171 -3.03 22.09 10.75
N LEU A 172 -4.05 22.90 10.48
CA LEU A 172 -3.92 24.28 10.02
C LEU A 172 -3.78 25.29 11.17
N GLN A 173 -4.06 24.86 12.42
CA GLN A 173 -4.12 25.72 13.62
C GLN A 173 -5.12 26.89 13.45
N VAL A 174 -6.31 26.57 12.95
CA VAL A 174 -7.44 27.49 12.78
C VAL A 174 -8.66 26.98 13.55
N GLU A 175 -9.67 27.84 13.74
CA GLU A 175 -10.92 27.43 14.36
C GLU A 175 -11.76 26.55 13.42
N ILE A 176 -12.57 25.65 13.97
CA ILE A 176 -13.38 24.68 13.19
C ILE A 176 -14.31 25.37 12.22
N PHE A 177 -14.96 26.47 12.61
CA PHE A 177 -15.91 27.18 11.77
C PHE A 177 -15.28 27.73 10.49
N GLU A 178 -13.97 28.00 10.45
CA GLU A 178 -13.25 28.39 9.24
C GLU A 178 -13.18 27.23 8.24
N ILE A 179 -13.10 26.00 8.73
CA ILE A 179 -13.14 24.80 7.87
C ILE A 179 -14.55 24.66 7.26
N ASP A 180 -15.59 24.69 8.10
CA ASP A 180 -16.99 24.50 7.67
C ASP A 180 -17.42 25.50 6.60
N LYS A 181 -16.98 26.75 6.75
CA LYS A 181 -17.22 27.82 5.77
C LYS A 181 -16.76 27.45 4.36
N HIS A 182 -15.65 26.73 4.24
CA HIS A 182 -15.06 26.41 2.92
C HIS A 182 -15.57 25.10 2.32
N LEU A 183 -16.22 24.23 3.08
CA LEU A 183 -16.69 22.93 2.57
C LEU A 183 -17.70 23.09 1.43
N MET A 184 -18.66 24.00 1.59
CA MET A 184 -19.69 24.27 0.57
C MET A 184 -19.08 24.86 -0.70
N ASP A 185 -18.17 25.80 -0.59
CA ASP A 185 -17.46 26.39 -1.72
C ASP A 185 -16.69 25.33 -2.50
N MET A 186 -15.96 24.46 -1.79
CA MET A 186 -15.19 23.38 -2.41
C MET A 186 -16.07 22.31 -3.07
N GLN A 187 -17.29 22.12 -2.57
CA GLN A 187 -18.29 21.27 -3.23
C GLN A 187 -18.80 21.91 -4.51
N MET A 188 -19.06 23.22 -4.51
CA MET A 188 -19.45 23.99 -5.72
C MET A 188 -18.31 23.95 -6.76
N ASP A 189 -17.07 24.06 -6.33
CA ASP A 189 -15.87 23.93 -7.16
C ASP A 189 -15.60 22.51 -7.65
N LYS A 190 -16.45 21.54 -7.29
CA LYS A 190 -16.30 20.10 -7.59
C LYS A 190 -15.00 19.47 -7.08
N ARG A 191 -14.36 20.06 -6.08
CA ARG A 191 -13.17 19.50 -5.41
C ARG A 191 -13.54 18.47 -4.35
N LEU A 192 -14.71 18.63 -3.73
CA LEU A 192 -15.29 17.72 -2.75
C LEU A 192 -16.66 17.21 -3.22
N VAL A 193 -17.04 16.05 -2.68
CA VAL A 193 -18.40 15.53 -2.74
C VAL A 193 -18.84 15.25 -1.32
N ILE A 194 -19.96 15.84 -0.91
CA ILE A 194 -20.56 15.63 0.41
C ILE A 194 -21.85 14.82 0.24
N ARG A 195 -21.97 13.72 0.97
CA ARG A 195 -23.13 12.83 0.94
C ARG A 195 -23.65 12.55 2.35
N GLU A 196 -24.97 12.55 2.48
CA GLU A 196 -25.64 12.09 3.69
C GLU A 196 -25.69 10.58 3.70
N ARG A 197 -25.31 9.98 4.83
CA ARG A 197 -25.35 8.53 5.08
C ARG A 197 -26.21 8.24 6.29
N LYS A 198 -26.98 7.16 6.22
CA LYS A 198 -27.63 6.61 7.40
C LYS A 198 -26.54 6.14 8.37
N LYS A 199 -26.54 6.60 9.62
CA LYS A 199 -25.61 6.07 10.63
C LYS A 199 -25.80 4.55 10.69
N GLN A 200 -24.74 3.81 10.36
CA GLN A 200 -24.72 2.38 10.61
C GLN A 200 -24.80 2.17 12.13
N LYS A 201 -25.79 1.41 12.58
CA LYS A 201 -25.87 0.96 13.98
C LYS A 201 -24.64 0.06 14.23
N THR A 202 -23.61 0.60 14.82
CA THR A 202 -22.49 -0.21 15.33
C THR A 202 -23.03 -1.00 16.53
N ALA A 203 -22.77 -2.29 16.58
CA ALA A 203 -23.16 -3.18 17.69
C ALA A 203 -22.67 -2.72 19.07
N GLU A 204 -21.77 -1.74 19.13
CA GLU A 204 -21.28 -1.11 20.37
C GLU A 204 -22.29 -0.18 21.05
N MET A 205 -23.23 0.43 20.31
CA MET A 205 -24.29 1.24 20.94
C MET A 205 -25.32 0.40 21.70
N ASP A 206 -25.57 -0.83 21.28
CA ASP A 206 -26.51 -1.71 21.97
C ASP A 206 -25.98 -2.20 23.33
N VAL A 207 -24.65 -2.31 23.49
CA VAL A 207 -24.01 -2.69 24.75
C VAL A 207 -24.04 -1.52 25.75
N PHE A 208 -23.87 -0.27 25.30
CA PHE A 208 -23.93 0.90 26.16
C PHE A 208 -25.37 1.21 26.63
N VAL A 209 -26.35 1.09 25.73
CA VAL A 209 -27.77 1.28 26.06
C VAL A 209 -28.29 0.18 26.98
N GLN A 210 -27.82 -1.07 26.82
CA GLN A 210 -28.15 -2.17 27.74
C GLN A 210 -27.45 -2.04 29.10
N ALA A 211 -26.24 -1.48 29.15
CA ALA A 211 -25.53 -1.23 30.40
C ALA A 211 -26.18 -0.08 31.25
N GLU A 212 -26.65 0.98 30.59
CA GLU A 212 -27.40 2.05 31.32
C GLU A 212 -28.78 1.60 31.77
N SER A 213 -29.47 0.74 31.03
CA SER A 213 -30.76 0.18 31.45
C SER A 213 -30.63 -0.85 32.57
N ALA A 214 -29.46 -1.49 32.74
CA ALA A 214 -29.20 -2.43 33.85
C ALA A 214 -28.78 -1.74 35.18
N VAL A 215 -28.27 -0.51 35.11
CA VAL A 215 -27.85 0.25 36.31
C VAL A 215 -28.98 1.10 36.90
N SER A 216 -30.06 1.36 36.14
CA SER A 216 -31.19 2.20 36.61
C SER A 216 -32.28 1.47 37.47
N GLY A 217 -32.01 0.21 37.82
CA GLY A 217 -32.94 -0.58 38.63
C GLY A 217 -32.61 -0.68 40.10
N GLN A 218 -32.47 0.43 40.87
CA GLN A 218 -32.70 0.56 42.32
C GLN A 218 -32.19 1.90 42.84
N MET A 219 -33.05 2.91 42.87
CA MET A 219 -33.08 3.91 43.95
C MET A 219 -34.32 4.80 43.80
N GLN A 220 -35.11 4.89 44.85
CA GLN A 220 -36.29 5.77 44.93
C GLN A 220 -35.89 7.25 44.98
N PRO A 221 -36.69 8.17 44.39
CA PRO A 221 -36.36 9.60 44.34
C PRO A 221 -36.88 10.35 45.55
N GLN A 222 -36.09 11.32 46.03
CA GLN A 222 -36.61 12.49 46.72
C GLN A 222 -36.48 13.74 45.83
N PRO A 223 -37.42 14.69 45.89
CA PRO A 223 -37.56 15.75 44.92
C PRO A 223 -36.80 17.01 45.35
N ASP A 224 -36.06 17.65 44.43
CA ASP A 224 -36.04 19.12 44.31
C ASP A 224 -35.21 19.63 43.12
N VAL A 225 -35.94 20.30 42.23
CA VAL A 225 -35.64 21.56 41.53
C VAL A 225 -34.31 21.69 40.81
N LEU A 226 -34.35 21.51 39.46
CA LEU A 226 -33.87 22.43 38.43
C LEU A 226 -33.85 21.74 37.06
N GLY A 227 -34.45 22.39 36.09
CA GLY A 227 -34.78 22.00 34.70
C GLY A 227 -33.99 20.87 34.04
N GLU A 228 -34.68 19.78 33.77
CA GLU A 228 -34.18 18.72 32.89
C GLU A 228 -34.09 19.22 31.41
N PRO A 229 -32.98 18.98 30.70
CA PRO A 229 -32.99 19.12 29.27
C PRO A 229 -33.86 17.99 28.68
N ASN A 230 -34.84 18.35 27.87
CA ASN A 230 -35.80 17.46 27.23
C ASN A 230 -35.13 16.23 26.61
N ALA A 231 -35.51 15.04 27.07
CA ALA A 231 -35.10 13.75 26.54
C ALA A 231 -35.42 13.57 25.04
N SER A 232 -36.33 14.39 24.48
CA SER A 232 -36.64 14.46 23.05
C SER A 232 -35.53 15.06 22.18
N ASN A 233 -34.60 15.85 22.74
CA ASN A 233 -33.47 16.41 21.99
C ASN A 233 -32.27 15.45 21.88
N VAL A 234 -32.10 14.52 22.81
CA VAL A 234 -31.01 13.53 22.79
C VAL A 234 -31.29 12.43 21.74
N SER A 235 -32.56 12.02 21.58
CA SER A 235 -32.96 11.03 20.58
C SER A 235 -32.89 11.55 19.14
N ASN A 236 -33.04 12.86 18.93
CA ASN A 236 -32.92 13.46 17.60
C ASN A 236 -31.46 13.67 17.13
N ILE A 237 -30.51 13.83 18.07
CA ILE A 237 -29.08 13.93 17.76
C ILE A 237 -28.50 12.56 17.39
N ALA A 238 -29.00 11.49 18.01
CA ALA A 238 -28.57 10.11 17.71
C ALA A 238 -28.95 9.63 16.31
N ASN A 239 -30.00 10.21 15.71
CA ASN A 239 -30.53 9.82 14.39
C ASN A 239 -30.19 10.82 13.25
N ALA A 240 -29.40 11.86 13.49
CA ALA A 240 -28.97 12.77 12.43
C ALA A 240 -28.09 12.00 11.42
N PRO A 241 -28.36 12.15 10.10
CA PRO A 241 -27.52 11.50 9.09
C PRO A 241 -26.07 11.97 9.21
N GLU A 242 -25.14 11.05 9.05
CA GLU A 242 -23.71 11.36 9.01
C GLU A 242 -23.39 11.98 7.64
N ARG A 243 -22.73 13.14 7.62
CA ARG A 243 -22.27 13.75 6.37
C ARG A 243 -20.86 13.25 6.05
N ALA A 244 -20.75 12.47 4.97
CA ALA A 244 -19.49 11.92 4.46
C ALA A 244 -18.88 12.89 3.45
N VAL A 245 -17.65 13.33 3.71
CA VAL A 245 -16.90 14.25 2.83
C VAL A 245 -15.79 13.50 2.12
N TYR A 246 -15.85 13.49 0.78
CA TYR A 246 -14.89 12.87 -0.11
C TYR A 246 -14.05 13.92 -0.85
N ALA A 247 -12.79 13.64 -1.09
CA ALA A 247 -12.13 14.21 -2.25
C ALA A 247 -12.83 13.65 -3.50
N SER A 248 -13.18 14.52 -4.47
CA SER A 248 -14.02 14.12 -5.63
C SER A 248 -13.50 12.90 -6.36
N HIS A 249 -12.17 12.77 -6.49
CA HIS A 249 -11.55 11.61 -7.13
C HIS A 249 -12.04 10.28 -6.51
N TYR A 250 -11.99 10.13 -5.19
CA TYR A 250 -12.38 8.86 -4.51
C TYR A 250 -13.87 8.59 -4.61
N TYR A 251 -14.71 9.62 -4.55
CA TYR A 251 -16.15 9.44 -4.74
C TYR A 251 -16.46 8.86 -6.13
N TYR A 252 -15.88 9.45 -7.17
CA TYR A 252 -16.12 8.98 -8.54
C TYR A 252 -15.44 7.63 -8.82
N THR A 253 -14.31 7.35 -8.18
CA THR A 253 -13.67 6.01 -8.26
C THR A 253 -14.60 4.95 -7.68
N GLU A 254 -15.19 5.16 -6.50
CA GLU A 254 -16.16 4.21 -5.91
C GLU A 254 -17.43 4.09 -6.78
N LEU A 255 -17.98 5.21 -7.26
CA LEU A 255 -19.17 5.21 -8.08
C LEU A 255 -18.97 4.46 -9.40
N ASN A 256 -17.85 4.70 -10.09
CA ASN A 256 -17.55 4.02 -11.34
C ASN A 256 -17.23 2.54 -11.11
N THR A 257 -16.54 2.20 -10.02
CA THR A 257 -16.30 0.81 -9.61
C THR A 257 -17.62 0.08 -9.40
N ALA A 258 -18.57 0.69 -8.68
CA ALA A 258 -19.87 0.10 -8.44
C ALA A 258 -20.67 -0.12 -9.73
N ARG A 259 -20.62 0.83 -10.69
CA ARG A 259 -21.25 0.69 -12.01
C ARG A 259 -20.66 -0.47 -12.80
N MET A 260 -19.32 -0.54 -12.89
CA MET A 260 -18.65 -1.61 -13.62
C MET A 260 -18.91 -2.99 -12.99
N LEU A 261 -19.02 -3.08 -11.67
CA LEU A 261 -19.41 -4.32 -10.97
C LEU A 261 -20.85 -4.72 -11.33
N HIS A 262 -21.77 -3.77 -11.38
CA HIS A 262 -23.16 -3.98 -11.82
C HIS A 262 -23.19 -4.49 -13.27
N ASP A 263 -22.46 -3.87 -14.18
CA ASP A 263 -22.46 -4.21 -15.61
C ASP A 263 -21.86 -5.61 -15.87
N LEU A 264 -20.96 -6.08 -14.99
CA LEU A 264 -20.45 -7.45 -15.03
C LEU A 264 -21.40 -8.48 -14.42
N ASN A 265 -22.42 -8.08 -13.65
CA ASN A 265 -23.31 -8.98 -12.93
C ASN A 265 -24.39 -9.59 -13.85
N ILE A 266 -23.96 -10.21 -14.93
CA ILE A 266 -24.82 -10.91 -15.88
C ILE A 266 -25.03 -12.37 -15.46
N THR A 267 -26.21 -12.91 -15.82
CA THR A 267 -26.57 -14.29 -15.47
C THR A 267 -26.49 -15.17 -16.71
N GLY A 268 -25.79 -16.29 -16.61
CA GLY A 268 -25.74 -17.36 -17.59
C GLY A 268 -26.95 -18.29 -17.45
N SER A 269 -27.10 -19.23 -18.38
CA SER A 269 -28.24 -20.14 -18.45
C SER A 269 -27.84 -21.62 -18.53
N GLU A 270 -26.62 -21.99 -18.14
CA GLU A 270 -26.21 -23.38 -18.20
C GLU A 270 -26.91 -24.22 -17.11
N SER A 271 -27.39 -25.40 -17.49
CA SER A 271 -28.13 -26.25 -16.56
C SER A 271 -27.27 -26.79 -15.43
N GLU A 272 -27.72 -26.62 -14.20
CA GLU A 272 -27.03 -27.15 -13.01
C GLU A 272 -26.77 -28.66 -13.14
N GLU A 273 -27.70 -29.42 -13.73
CA GLU A 273 -27.54 -30.86 -13.92
C GLU A 273 -26.37 -31.19 -14.87
N GLN A 274 -26.20 -30.40 -15.95
CA GLN A 274 -25.06 -30.55 -16.88
C GLN A 274 -23.75 -30.22 -16.19
N ILE A 275 -23.69 -29.12 -15.44
CA ILE A 275 -22.49 -28.73 -14.68
C ILE A 275 -22.13 -29.83 -13.68
N ARG A 276 -23.08 -30.35 -12.90
CA ARG A 276 -22.86 -31.45 -11.93
C ARG A 276 -22.35 -32.73 -12.62
N LYS A 277 -22.82 -33.06 -13.83
CA LYS A 277 -22.31 -34.20 -14.62
C LYS A 277 -20.86 -33.98 -15.03
N SER A 278 -20.52 -32.79 -15.51
CA SER A 278 -19.14 -32.44 -15.87
C SER A 278 -18.22 -32.47 -14.65
N LEU A 279 -18.70 -31.98 -13.51
CA LEU A 279 -17.95 -32.02 -12.24
C LEU A 279 -17.70 -33.46 -11.76
N ALA A 280 -18.65 -34.36 -11.92
CA ALA A 280 -18.47 -35.79 -11.57
C ALA A 280 -17.33 -36.43 -12.38
N VAL A 281 -17.16 -36.03 -13.65
CA VAL A 281 -16.04 -36.47 -14.48
C VAL A 281 -14.72 -35.88 -13.97
N ILE A 282 -14.69 -34.57 -13.70
CA ILE A 282 -13.49 -33.87 -13.18
C ILE A 282 -13.05 -34.47 -11.83
N GLN A 283 -13.98 -34.69 -10.90
CA GLN A 283 -13.68 -35.30 -9.60
C GLN A 283 -13.04 -36.68 -9.74
N LYS A 284 -13.49 -37.48 -10.73
CA LYS A 284 -12.93 -38.79 -11.00
C LYS A 284 -11.55 -38.72 -11.63
N GLU A 285 -11.33 -37.79 -12.56
CA GLU A 285 -10.04 -37.61 -13.25
C GLU A 285 -8.96 -37.07 -12.28
N GLU A 286 -9.29 -36.07 -11.48
CA GLU A 286 -8.39 -35.42 -10.52
C GLU A 286 -8.30 -36.16 -9.17
N GLN A 287 -9.10 -37.23 -8.96
CA GLN A 287 -9.16 -38.02 -7.71
C GLN A 287 -9.48 -37.14 -6.48
N ILE A 288 -10.37 -36.17 -6.63
CA ILE A 288 -10.82 -35.25 -5.59
C ILE A 288 -12.28 -35.50 -5.25
N GLU A 289 -12.65 -35.13 -4.03
CA GLU A 289 -14.06 -35.11 -3.57
C GLU A 289 -14.40 -33.66 -3.18
N LEU A 290 -15.36 -33.06 -3.88
CA LEU A 290 -15.84 -31.72 -3.61
C LEU A 290 -17.01 -31.75 -2.64
N ASP A 291 -17.06 -30.78 -1.73
CA ASP A 291 -18.26 -30.56 -0.92
C ASP A 291 -19.30 -29.70 -1.68
N GLU A 292 -20.52 -29.62 -1.11
CA GLU A 292 -21.63 -28.92 -1.76
C GLU A 292 -21.36 -27.41 -1.96
N LEU A 293 -20.61 -26.77 -1.06
CA LEU A 293 -20.24 -25.34 -1.22
C LEU A 293 -19.22 -25.16 -2.34
N GLN A 294 -18.28 -26.08 -2.52
CA GLN A 294 -17.32 -26.05 -3.62
C GLN A 294 -18.04 -26.33 -4.96
N ILE A 295 -18.95 -27.31 -5.00
CA ILE A 295 -19.79 -27.59 -6.17
C ILE A 295 -20.59 -26.33 -6.52
N ARG A 296 -21.24 -25.72 -5.54
CA ARG A 296 -21.98 -24.46 -5.73
C ARG A 296 -21.08 -23.35 -6.27
N ALA A 297 -19.86 -23.19 -5.76
CA ALA A 297 -18.93 -22.19 -6.28
C ALA A 297 -18.62 -22.40 -7.77
N VAL A 298 -18.50 -23.63 -8.24
CA VAL A 298 -18.32 -23.90 -9.69
C VAL A 298 -19.59 -23.59 -10.48
N ILE A 299 -20.76 -23.97 -9.98
CA ILE A 299 -22.04 -23.67 -10.63
C ILE A 299 -22.24 -22.16 -10.79
N GLU A 300 -21.99 -21.41 -9.74
CA GLU A 300 -22.06 -19.95 -9.75
C GLU A 300 -20.99 -19.32 -10.67
N ALA A 301 -19.75 -19.87 -10.68
CA ALA A 301 -18.69 -19.42 -11.59
C ALA A 301 -19.07 -19.56 -13.07
N VAL A 302 -19.83 -20.58 -13.41
CA VAL A 302 -20.30 -20.83 -14.78
C VAL A 302 -21.47 -19.91 -15.14
N ASN A 303 -22.38 -19.66 -14.19
CA ASN A 303 -23.62 -18.96 -14.45
C ASN A 303 -23.62 -17.46 -14.07
N CYS A 304 -22.59 -16.95 -13.39
CA CYS A 304 -22.52 -15.55 -13.00
C CYS A 304 -21.33 -14.84 -13.69
N GLY A 305 -21.57 -13.62 -14.13
CA GLY A 305 -20.49 -12.77 -14.66
C GLY A 305 -19.56 -12.25 -13.55
N LEU A 306 -20.08 -12.13 -12.31
CA LEU A 306 -19.29 -11.77 -11.13
C LEU A 306 -19.57 -12.74 -9.98
N LEU A 307 -18.52 -13.35 -9.45
CA LEU A 307 -18.60 -14.26 -8.31
C LEU A 307 -17.54 -13.91 -7.26
N VAL A 308 -17.93 -13.91 -5.99
CA VAL A 308 -17.00 -13.82 -4.87
C VAL A 308 -16.94 -15.17 -4.14
N ILE A 309 -15.72 -15.70 -3.96
CA ILE A 309 -15.46 -16.90 -3.16
C ILE A 309 -14.63 -16.48 -1.94
N THR A 310 -15.18 -16.64 -0.74
CA THR A 310 -14.45 -16.31 0.50
C THR A 310 -14.38 -17.51 1.44
N GLY A 311 -13.34 -17.55 2.25
CA GLY A 311 -13.16 -18.61 3.25
C GLY A 311 -11.79 -18.54 3.92
N GLY A 312 -11.72 -19.10 5.13
CA GLY A 312 -10.49 -19.16 5.92
C GLY A 312 -9.48 -20.20 5.41
N PRO A 313 -8.38 -20.42 6.14
CA PRO A 313 -7.39 -21.43 5.80
C PRO A 313 -8.00 -22.84 5.89
N GLY A 314 -7.56 -23.74 5.00
CA GLY A 314 -8.01 -25.14 4.99
C GLY A 314 -9.44 -25.39 4.50
N THR A 315 -10.14 -24.37 3.98
CA THR A 315 -11.51 -24.52 3.45
C THR A 315 -11.54 -24.93 1.98
N GLY A 316 -10.40 -25.15 1.35
CA GLY A 316 -10.31 -25.69 -0.01
C GLY A 316 -10.46 -24.65 -1.13
N LYS A 317 -10.17 -23.36 -0.89
CA LYS A 317 -10.17 -22.30 -1.93
C LYS A 317 -9.36 -22.71 -3.16
N THR A 318 -8.14 -23.18 -2.97
CA THR A 318 -7.25 -23.60 -4.06
C THR A 318 -7.83 -24.78 -4.85
N THR A 319 -8.41 -25.77 -4.18
CA THR A 319 -9.09 -26.89 -4.83
C THR A 319 -10.27 -26.41 -5.67
N THR A 320 -11.04 -25.46 -5.14
CA THR A 320 -12.18 -24.85 -5.86
C THR A 320 -11.69 -24.11 -7.11
N ILE A 321 -10.63 -23.27 -6.98
CA ILE A 321 -10.02 -22.57 -8.13
C ILE A 321 -9.57 -23.56 -9.19
N ASN A 322 -8.85 -24.63 -8.81
CA ASN A 322 -8.38 -25.66 -9.75
C ASN A 322 -9.56 -26.34 -10.47
N THR A 323 -10.61 -26.65 -9.74
CA THR A 323 -11.81 -27.26 -10.35
C THR A 323 -12.49 -26.32 -11.33
N ILE A 324 -12.59 -25.03 -11.01
CA ILE A 324 -13.13 -24.00 -11.90
C ILE A 324 -12.28 -23.90 -13.16
N ILE A 325 -10.95 -23.85 -13.03
CA ILE A 325 -10.02 -23.81 -14.16
C ILE A 325 -10.23 -25.05 -15.06
N ARG A 326 -10.27 -26.27 -14.49
CA ARG A 326 -10.49 -27.51 -15.24
C ARG A 326 -11.83 -27.55 -15.95
N TYR A 327 -12.86 -26.95 -15.34
CA TYR A 327 -14.16 -26.85 -15.97
C TYR A 327 -14.13 -25.98 -17.23
N PHE A 328 -13.54 -24.78 -17.13
CA PHE A 328 -13.46 -23.85 -18.26
C PHE A 328 -12.46 -24.28 -19.33
N GLU A 329 -11.37 -24.94 -18.94
CA GLU A 329 -10.41 -25.54 -19.87
C GLU A 329 -11.07 -26.59 -20.77
N LYS A 330 -11.96 -27.42 -20.24
CA LYS A 330 -12.75 -28.37 -21.05
C LYS A 330 -13.68 -27.71 -22.04
N GLY A 331 -14.03 -26.45 -21.82
CA GLY A 331 -14.81 -25.61 -22.72
C GLY A 331 -14.01 -24.78 -23.69
N ASP A 332 -12.69 -24.98 -23.81
CA ASP A 332 -11.76 -24.19 -24.62
C ASP A 332 -11.86 -22.66 -24.34
N MET A 333 -12.06 -22.28 -23.08
CA MET A 333 -12.13 -20.88 -22.65
C MET A 333 -10.76 -20.34 -22.28
N ASP A 334 -10.49 -19.08 -22.65
CA ASP A 334 -9.27 -18.36 -22.27
C ASP A 334 -9.36 -17.89 -20.82
N ILE A 335 -8.40 -18.34 -20.00
CA ILE A 335 -8.37 -18.10 -18.56
C ILE A 335 -7.15 -17.26 -18.19
N LEU A 336 -7.35 -16.16 -17.48
CA LEU A 336 -6.29 -15.36 -16.87
C LEU A 336 -6.34 -15.46 -15.35
N LEU A 337 -5.16 -15.66 -14.76
CA LEU A 337 -4.99 -15.74 -13.31
C LEU A 337 -4.15 -14.57 -12.81
N ALA A 338 -4.59 -13.94 -11.73
CA ALA A 338 -3.80 -12.89 -11.12
C ALA A 338 -3.96 -12.81 -9.59
N ALA A 339 -3.00 -12.12 -8.98
CA ALA A 339 -3.02 -11.80 -7.55
C ALA A 339 -2.40 -10.41 -7.31
N PRO A 340 -2.64 -9.74 -6.17
CA PRO A 340 -2.12 -8.41 -5.91
C PRO A 340 -0.60 -8.35 -5.72
N THR A 341 0.04 -9.44 -5.31
CA THR A 341 1.50 -9.50 -5.05
C THR A 341 2.19 -10.59 -5.87
N GLY A 342 3.49 -10.41 -6.14
CA GLY A 342 4.31 -11.39 -6.87
C GLY A 342 4.35 -12.75 -6.19
N ARG A 343 4.42 -12.79 -4.87
CA ARG A 343 4.41 -14.03 -4.09
C ARG A 343 3.08 -14.77 -4.15
N ALA A 344 1.96 -14.04 -4.06
CA ALA A 344 0.65 -14.65 -4.20
C ALA A 344 0.44 -15.20 -5.63
N ALA A 345 0.87 -14.46 -6.65
CA ALA A 345 0.83 -14.92 -8.04
C ALA A 345 1.68 -16.19 -8.25
N LYS A 346 2.92 -16.19 -7.74
CA LYS A 346 3.79 -17.38 -7.80
C LYS A 346 3.15 -18.60 -7.12
N ARG A 347 2.61 -18.41 -5.91
CA ARG A 347 1.90 -19.47 -5.18
C ARG A 347 0.72 -20.01 -5.98
N MET A 348 -0.04 -19.10 -6.61
CA MET A 348 -1.17 -19.48 -7.46
C MET A 348 -0.69 -20.31 -8.67
N THR A 349 0.42 -19.93 -9.31
CA THR A 349 1.05 -20.71 -10.38
C THR A 349 1.46 -22.11 -9.91
N GLU A 350 2.16 -22.20 -8.78
CA GLU A 350 2.60 -23.48 -8.20
C GLU A 350 1.42 -24.41 -7.86
N ALA A 351 0.33 -23.83 -7.36
CA ALA A 351 -0.85 -24.56 -6.93
C ALA A 351 -1.78 -25.01 -8.06
N THR A 352 -1.83 -24.23 -9.15
CA THR A 352 -2.75 -24.48 -10.27
C THR A 352 -2.05 -25.12 -11.48
N GLY A 353 -0.76 -24.90 -11.61
CA GLY A 353 0.01 -25.27 -12.83
C GLY A 353 -0.17 -24.27 -13.99
N TYR A 354 -0.98 -23.20 -13.82
CA TYR A 354 -1.20 -22.15 -14.80
C TYR A 354 -0.43 -20.89 -14.43
N GLU A 355 0.10 -20.17 -15.42
CA GLU A 355 0.80 -18.91 -15.17
C GLU A 355 -0.15 -17.87 -14.56
N ALA A 356 0.13 -17.45 -13.34
CA ALA A 356 -0.53 -16.33 -12.71
C ALA A 356 0.41 -15.10 -12.67
N LYS A 357 -0.14 -13.93 -12.92
CA LYS A 357 0.58 -12.65 -12.92
C LYS A 357 0.16 -11.77 -11.74
N THR A 358 0.96 -10.76 -11.40
CA THR A 358 0.41 -9.71 -10.54
C THR A 358 -0.63 -8.91 -11.31
N ILE A 359 -1.66 -8.38 -10.62
CA ILE A 359 -2.67 -7.53 -11.27
C ILE A 359 -1.99 -6.38 -12.04
N HIS A 360 -0.93 -5.78 -11.50
CA HIS A 360 -0.16 -4.74 -12.17
C HIS A 360 0.50 -5.21 -13.48
N ARG A 361 1.05 -6.43 -13.51
CA ARG A 361 1.62 -7.02 -14.74
C ARG A 361 0.54 -7.46 -15.73
N LEU A 362 -0.59 -7.93 -15.22
CA LEU A 362 -1.74 -8.26 -16.05
C LEU A 362 -2.27 -7.04 -16.78
N LEU A 363 -2.30 -5.89 -16.09
CA LEU A 363 -2.73 -4.60 -16.65
C LEU A 363 -1.63 -3.89 -17.45
N GLU A 364 -0.45 -4.49 -17.62
CA GLU A 364 0.67 -3.94 -18.39
C GLU A 364 1.01 -2.50 -17.91
N LEU A 365 1.45 -2.41 -16.64
CA LEU A 365 1.88 -1.12 -16.10
C LEU A 365 3.09 -0.61 -16.87
N THR A 366 2.93 0.47 -17.61
CA THR A 366 4.03 1.17 -18.27
C THR A 366 4.82 1.98 -17.26
N GLY A 367 6.14 1.89 -17.36
CA GLY A 367 7.03 2.84 -16.69
C GLY A 367 6.70 4.26 -17.14
N MET A 368 6.90 5.25 -16.24
CA MET A 368 6.48 6.65 -16.43
C MET A 368 6.42 7.07 -17.90
N PRO A 369 5.33 7.72 -18.35
CA PRO A 369 5.23 8.20 -19.73
C PRO A 369 6.40 9.14 -20.02
N GLU A 370 7.03 8.97 -21.16
CA GLU A 370 7.65 10.09 -21.86
C GLU A 370 6.57 11.19 -21.96
N GLU A 371 6.87 12.32 -21.36
CA GLU A 371 6.23 13.63 -21.40
C GLU A 371 4.98 13.77 -22.33
N ASP A 372 3.84 13.23 -21.92
CA ASP A 372 2.55 13.66 -22.44
C ASP A 372 1.80 14.52 -21.40
N GLU A 373 1.74 15.80 -21.70
CA GLU A 373 1.49 16.98 -20.88
C GLU A 373 0.08 17.11 -20.25
N LYS A 374 -0.77 16.08 -20.16
CA LYS A 374 -2.18 16.31 -19.80
C LYS A 374 -2.82 15.48 -18.70
N SER A 375 -2.13 14.54 -18.08
CA SER A 375 -2.73 13.72 -17.01
C SER A 375 -2.17 14.12 -15.64
N ARG A 376 -2.90 14.95 -14.93
CA ARG A 376 -2.57 15.65 -13.67
C ARG A 376 -2.70 14.80 -12.39
N THR A 377 -2.81 13.52 -12.48
CA THR A 377 -2.88 12.62 -11.31
C THR A 377 -1.76 11.61 -11.37
N THR A 378 -1.17 11.30 -10.21
CA THR A 378 -0.29 10.15 -9.97
C THR A 378 -1.05 8.83 -10.18
N SER A 379 -1.88 8.73 -11.20
CA SER A 379 -2.53 7.51 -11.59
C SER A 379 -1.49 6.63 -12.28
N MET A 380 -1.27 5.44 -11.75
CA MET A 380 -0.55 4.40 -12.46
C MET A 380 -1.14 4.28 -13.87
N HIS A 381 -0.31 4.45 -14.89
CA HIS A 381 -0.78 4.33 -16.26
C HIS A 381 -0.70 2.86 -16.66
N PHE A 382 -1.86 2.26 -16.87
CA PHE A 382 -1.99 0.91 -17.36
C PHE A 382 -2.33 0.92 -18.85
N GLU A 383 -1.64 0.10 -19.65
CA GLU A 383 -1.97 -0.06 -21.07
C GLU A 383 -3.29 -0.79 -21.28
N ARG A 384 -3.62 -1.72 -20.37
CA ARG A 384 -4.91 -2.40 -20.38
C ARG A 384 -5.96 -1.54 -19.67
N ASN A 385 -6.98 -1.15 -20.41
CA ASN A 385 -8.07 -0.27 -19.99
C ASN A 385 -9.29 -0.48 -20.91
N GLU A 386 -10.29 0.39 -20.86
CA GLU A 386 -11.50 0.31 -21.69
C GLU A 386 -11.24 0.37 -23.21
N ASP A 387 -10.17 1.02 -23.64
CA ASP A 387 -9.78 1.11 -25.07
C ASP A 387 -8.92 -0.08 -25.53
N ASN A 388 -8.28 -0.78 -24.58
CA ASN A 388 -7.42 -1.93 -24.81
C ASN A 388 -7.66 -3.00 -23.73
N PRO A 389 -8.84 -3.64 -23.69
CA PRO A 389 -9.21 -4.55 -22.61
C PRO A 389 -8.43 -5.87 -22.64
N LEU A 390 -8.56 -6.63 -21.54
CA LEU A 390 -8.02 -7.97 -21.43
C LEU A 390 -8.82 -8.91 -22.33
N GLU A 391 -8.14 -9.71 -23.10
CA GLU A 391 -8.71 -10.75 -23.95
C GLU A 391 -8.80 -12.05 -23.14
N ALA A 392 -9.94 -12.29 -22.49
CA ALA A 392 -10.17 -13.51 -21.72
C ALA A 392 -11.67 -13.76 -21.53
N ASP A 393 -12.05 -15.03 -21.46
CA ASP A 393 -13.42 -15.47 -21.10
C ASP A 393 -13.61 -15.49 -19.59
N VAL A 394 -12.54 -15.81 -18.85
CA VAL A 394 -12.56 -15.95 -17.38
C VAL A 394 -11.32 -15.30 -16.77
N ILE A 395 -11.52 -14.47 -15.77
CA ILE A 395 -10.45 -13.86 -14.98
C ILE A 395 -10.64 -14.26 -13.52
N ILE A 396 -9.62 -14.87 -12.92
CA ILE A 396 -9.63 -15.27 -11.50
C ILE A 396 -8.59 -14.46 -10.75
N ILE A 397 -9.03 -13.73 -9.73
CA ILE A 397 -8.17 -12.94 -8.85
C ILE A 397 -8.15 -13.55 -7.45
N ASP A 398 -6.99 -13.98 -6.99
CA ASP A 398 -6.81 -14.47 -5.61
C ASP A 398 -6.26 -13.38 -4.67
N GLU A 399 -6.34 -13.59 -3.36
CA GLU A 399 -5.92 -12.66 -2.30
C GLU A 399 -6.60 -11.28 -2.40
N MET A 400 -7.89 -11.26 -2.70
CA MET A 400 -8.69 -10.05 -2.88
C MET A 400 -8.75 -9.13 -1.65
N SER A 401 -8.48 -9.64 -0.44
CA SER A 401 -8.38 -8.82 0.78
C SER A 401 -7.32 -7.72 0.68
N MET A 402 -6.31 -7.89 -0.19
CA MET A 402 -5.21 -6.94 -0.40
C MET A 402 -5.49 -5.91 -1.50
N VAL A 403 -6.59 -6.03 -2.24
CA VAL A 403 -6.93 -5.12 -3.36
C VAL A 403 -7.65 -3.89 -2.83
N ASP A 404 -7.08 -2.71 -3.09
CA ASP A 404 -7.68 -1.42 -2.76
C ASP A 404 -8.62 -0.91 -3.86
N ILE A 405 -9.31 0.20 -3.60
CA ILE A 405 -10.31 0.74 -4.54
C ILE A 405 -9.68 1.21 -5.86
N ASN A 406 -8.45 1.73 -5.84
CA ASN A 406 -7.78 2.22 -7.04
C ASN A 406 -7.37 1.05 -7.96
N LEU A 407 -6.81 -0.01 -7.37
CA LEU A 407 -6.41 -1.19 -8.12
C LEU A 407 -7.63 -1.95 -8.66
N MET A 408 -8.71 -2.04 -7.86
CA MET A 408 -9.98 -2.63 -8.32
C MET A 408 -10.59 -1.83 -9.46
N HIS A 409 -10.64 -0.52 -9.35
CA HIS A 409 -11.12 0.37 -10.41
C HIS A 409 -10.32 0.17 -11.70
N SER A 410 -8.98 0.12 -11.61
CA SER A 410 -8.12 -0.08 -12.77
C SER A 410 -8.32 -1.47 -13.42
N LEU A 411 -8.49 -2.51 -12.60
CA LEU A 411 -8.80 -3.86 -13.08
C LEU A 411 -10.12 -3.88 -13.85
N LEU A 412 -11.17 -3.34 -13.26
CA LEU A 412 -12.51 -3.35 -13.88
C LEU A 412 -12.56 -2.58 -15.20
N ARG A 413 -11.79 -1.51 -15.34
CA ARG A 413 -11.67 -0.78 -16.62
C ARG A 413 -11.10 -1.62 -17.76
N ALA A 414 -10.33 -2.66 -17.44
CA ALA A 414 -9.73 -3.56 -18.41
C ALA A 414 -10.53 -4.84 -18.63
N VAL A 415 -11.63 -5.07 -17.92
CA VAL A 415 -12.47 -6.26 -18.03
C VAL A 415 -13.68 -5.96 -18.92
N ASN A 416 -13.87 -6.74 -19.97
CA ASN A 416 -15.03 -6.62 -20.86
C ASN A 416 -16.31 -7.16 -20.21
N VAL A 417 -17.45 -6.54 -20.52
CA VAL A 417 -18.75 -7.12 -20.21
C VAL A 417 -18.91 -8.45 -20.97
N GLY A 418 -19.26 -9.50 -20.24
CA GLY A 418 -19.30 -10.87 -20.78
C GLY A 418 -18.14 -11.76 -20.33
N THR A 419 -17.01 -11.18 -19.89
CA THR A 419 -15.95 -11.90 -19.19
C THR A 419 -16.43 -12.27 -17.78
N ARG A 420 -16.19 -13.49 -17.35
CA ARG A 420 -16.49 -13.94 -15.97
C ARG A 420 -15.35 -13.49 -15.05
N LEU A 421 -15.69 -12.70 -14.04
CA LEU A 421 -14.75 -12.24 -13.02
C LEU A 421 -14.98 -12.97 -11.70
N ILE A 422 -14.00 -13.76 -11.27
CA ILE A 422 -14.06 -14.55 -10.04
C ILE A 422 -13.06 -13.96 -9.05
N LEU A 423 -13.58 -13.43 -7.94
CA LEU A 423 -12.82 -12.79 -6.88
C LEU A 423 -12.69 -13.75 -5.71
N VAL A 424 -11.46 -14.14 -5.38
CA VAL A 424 -11.19 -15.10 -4.30
C VAL A 424 -10.40 -14.43 -3.19
N GLY A 425 -10.77 -14.65 -1.93
CA GLY A 425 -10.04 -14.08 -0.81
C GLY A 425 -10.56 -14.54 0.55
N ASP A 426 -9.94 -14.02 1.57
CA ASP A 426 -10.31 -14.25 2.98
C ASP A 426 -10.68 -12.89 3.59
N VAL A 427 -11.98 -12.67 3.82
CA VAL A 427 -12.50 -11.39 4.33
C VAL A 427 -12.09 -11.11 5.77
N ASP A 428 -11.67 -12.13 6.51
CA ASP A 428 -11.30 -12.05 7.92
C ASP A 428 -9.79 -11.71 8.10
N GLN A 429 -9.00 -11.73 7.03
CA GLN A 429 -7.62 -11.26 7.03
C GLN A 429 -7.55 -9.73 7.07
N LEU A 430 -6.32 -9.21 7.28
CA LEU A 430 -6.07 -7.77 7.22
C LEU A 430 -6.51 -7.21 5.86
N PRO A 431 -7.18 -6.06 5.85
CA PRO A 431 -7.56 -5.38 4.62
C PRO A 431 -6.34 -4.81 3.88
N SER A 432 -6.55 -4.30 2.66
CA SER A 432 -5.53 -3.65 1.83
C SER A 432 -4.80 -2.52 2.57
N VAL A 433 -3.57 -2.22 2.21
CA VAL A 433 -2.86 -1.04 2.74
C VAL A 433 -3.46 0.25 2.18
N GLY A 434 -3.92 0.23 0.93
CA GLY A 434 -4.56 1.37 0.26
C GLY A 434 -6.01 1.62 0.70
N PRO A 435 -6.65 2.67 0.14
CA PRO A 435 -7.98 3.12 0.54
C PRO A 435 -9.10 2.16 0.11
N GLY A 436 -10.16 2.13 0.93
CA GLY A 436 -11.34 1.30 0.72
C GLY A 436 -11.26 -0.07 1.40
N ASN A 437 -12.35 -0.81 1.30
CA ASN A 437 -12.50 -2.17 1.83
C ASN A 437 -13.25 -3.05 0.83
N VAL A 438 -12.70 -3.13 -0.39
CA VAL A 438 -13.39 -3.61 -1.60
C VAL A 438 -14.05 -4.96 -1.41
N LEU A 439 -13.30 -5.99 -0.97
CA LEU A 439 -13.84 -7.35 -0.80
C LEU A 439 -14.99 -7.37 0.20
N ARG A 440 -14.84 -6.69 1.33
CA ARG A 440 -15.88 -6.63 2.36
C ARG A 440 -17.10 -5.86 1.89
N ASP A 441 -16.90 -4.70 1.26
CA ASP A 441 -18.01 -3.87 0.75
C ASP A 441 -18.85 -4.61 -0.28
N ILE A 442 -18.21 -5.38 -1.18
CA ILE A 442 -18.90 -6.23 -2.15
C ILE A 442 -19.71 -7.31 -1.45
N ILE A 443 -19.14 -8.00 -0.45
CA ILE A 443 -19.82 -9.06 0.30
C ILE A 443 -21.00 -8.50 1.12
N GLU A 444 -20.77 -7.39 1.84
CA GLU A 444 -21.78 -6.79 2.73
C GLU A 444 -22.90 -6.04 1.99
N SER A 445 -22.71 -5.70 0.71
CA SER A 445 -23.79 -5.15 -0.12
C SER A 445 -24.90 -6.16 -0.40
N GLU A 446 -24.60 -7.46 -0.28
CA GLU A 446 -25.54 -8.56 -0.59
C GLU A 446 -26.13 -8.51 -2.02
N CYS A 447 -25.52 -7.72 -2.92
CA CYS A 447 -25.99 -7.50 -4.28
C CYS A 447 -25.39 -8.46 -5.30
N PHE A 448 -24.39 -9.24 -4.93
CA PHE A 448 -23.66 -10.15 -5.83
C PHE A 448 -23.66 -11.58 -5.31
N HIS A 449 -23.31 -12.52 -6.19
CA HIS A 449 -23.17 -13.92 -5.82
C HIS A 449 -21.91 -14.12 -4.96
N VAL A 450 -22.11 -14.61 -3.73
CA VAL A 450 -21.05 -14.87 -2.76
C VAL A 450 -21.15 -16.31 -2.26
N VAL A 451 -20.05 -17.06 -2.42
CA VAL A 451 -19.95 -18.41 -1.84
C VAL A 451 -18.94 -18.37 -0.70
N LYS A 452 -19.42 -18.61 0.52
CA LYS A 452 -18.60 -18.67 1.73
C LYS A 452 -18.24 -20.12 2.04
N LEU A 453 -16.97 -20.50 1.80
CA LEU A 453 -16.45 -21.82 2.13
C LEU A 453 -16.19 -21.91 3.63
N THR A 454 -16.96 -22.71 4.35
CA THR A 454 -16.92 -22.82 5.81
C THR A 454 -16.38 -24.17 6.30
N ARG A 455 -16.40 -25.19 5.45
CA ARG A 455 -15.98 -26.54 5.83
C ARG A 455 -14.47 -26.67 5.86
N ILE A 456 -13.93 -27.08 7.00
CA ILE A 456 -12.51 -27.45 7.13
C ILE A 456 -12.35 -28.92 6.70
N PHE A 457 -11.49 -29.17 5.72
CA PHE A 457 -11.26 -30.53 5.24
C PHE A 457 -10.48 -31.37 6.25
N ARG A 458 -10.70 -32.69 6.21
CA ARG A 458 -10.16 -33.64 7.21
C ARG A 458 -8.65 -33.55 7.39
N GLN A 459 -7.89 -33.37 6.32
CA GLN A 459 -6.43 -33.19 6.40
C GLN A 459 -6.07 -31.89 7.10
N ALA A 460 -6.76 -30.80 6.77
CA ALA A 460 -6.60 -29.50 7.38
C ALA A 460 -7.00 -29.47 8.86
N ALA A 461 -8.03 -30.24 9.24
CA ALA A 461 -8.49 -30.37 10.62
C ALA A 461 -7.47 -31.09 11.55
N GLN A 462 -6.43 -31.72 11.01
CA GLN A 462 -5.33 -32.30 11.79
C GLN A 462 -4.26 -31.26 12.19
N SER A 463 -4.27 -30.08 11.59
CA SER A 463 -3.38 -28.98 11.90
C SER A 463 -3.99 -28.06 12.97
N ASP A 464 -3.29 -27.94 14.09
CA ASP A 464 -3.69 -27.01 15.15
C ASP A 464 -3.54 -25.53 14.69
N ILE A 465 -2.69 -25.23 13.70
CA ILE A 465 -2.60 -23.91 13.07
C ILE A 465 -3.96 -23.55 12.50
N ILE A 466 -4.54 -24.41 11.68
CA ILE A 466 -5.83 -24.18 10.99
C ILE A 466 -6.96 -24.14 12.01
N VAL A 467 -7.03 -25.11 12.91
CA VAL A 467 -8.10 -25.16 13.93
C VAL A 467 -8.06 -23.93 14.82
N ASN A 468 -6.86 -23.52 15.27
CA ASN A 468 -6.73 -22.33 16.11
C ASN A 468 -6.92 -21.03 15.33
N ALA A 469 -6.58 -20.96 14.04
CA ALA A 469 -6.93 -19.81 13.21
C ALA A 469 -8.46 -19.59 13.17
N HIS A 470 -9.25 -20.64 12.96
CA HIS A 470 -10.70 -20.52 13.00
C HIS A 470 -11.24 -20.14 14.40
N ARG A 471 -10.65 -20.67 15.47
CA ARG A 471 -10.99 -20.27 16.85
C ARG A 471 -10.65 -18.81 17.11
N ILE A 472 -9.46 -18.34 16.65
CA ILE A 472 -9.07 -16.92 16.75
C ILE A 472 -10.11 -16.07 16.05
N ASN A 473 -10.51 -16.44 14.84
CA ASN A 473 -11.50 -15.70 14.08
C ASN A 473 -12.89 -15.66 14.77
N ALA A 474 -13.28 -16.76 15.39
CA ALA A 474 -14.51 -16.85 16.18
C ALA A 474 -14.41 -16.11 17.55
N GLY A 475 -13.22 -15.61 17.95
CA GLY A 475 -12.99 -15.03 19.27
C GLY A 475 -12.98 -16.04 20.42
N GLU A 476 -12.77 -17.31 20.11
CA GLU A 476 -12.76 -18.38 21.09
C GLU A 476 -11.42 -18.45 21.85
N ARG A 477 -11.48 -18.93 23.08
CA ARG A 477 -10.30 -19.13 23.89
C ARG A 477 -9.40 -20.23 23.34
N ILE A 478 -8.13 -19.89 23.12
CA ILE A 478 -7.16 -20.86 22.62
C ILE A 478 -6.51 -21.62 23.79
N PRO A 479 -6.51 -22.98 23.80
CA PRO A 479 -5.89 -23.77 24.86
C PRO A 479 -4.36 -23.71 24.74
N ILE A 480 -3.76 -22.80 25.52
CA ILE A 480 -2.29 -22.66 25.64
C ILE A 480 -1.75 -23.72 26.60
N GLY A 481 -0.74 -24.49 26.17
CA GLY A 481 -0.11 -25.53 26.99
C GLY A 481 -0.50 -26.96 26.64
N LYS A 482 -1.38 -27.18 25.65
CA LYS A 482 -1.55 -28.49 25.01
C LYS A 482 -0.29 -28.83 24.21
N SER A 483 0.09 -30.10 24.18
CA SER A 483 1.12 -30.60 23.28
C SER A 483 0.60 -30.53 21.85
N SER A 484 0.98 -29.48 21.12
CA SER A 484 0.71 -29.33 19.69
C SER A 484 1.99 -29.60 18.90
N ARG A 485 1.84 -30.07 17.67
CA ARG A 485 2.98 -30.30 16.77
C ARG A 485 3.31 -29.07 15.93
N ASP A 486 2.34 -28.27 15.60
CA ASP A 486 2.47 -27.15 14.63
C ASP A 486 2.06 -25.79 15.21
N PHE A 487 1.41 -25.74 16.40
CA PHE A 487 1.01 -24.51 17.08
C PHE A 487 1.61 -24.44 18.48
N LEU A 488 2.75 -23.76 18.62
CA LEU A 488 3.54 -23.73 19.83
C LEU A 488 3.42 -22.40 20.55
N PHE A 489 3.36 -22.43 21.90
CA PHE A 489 3.38 -21.21 22.71
C PHE A 489 4.48 -21.30 23.78
N ILE A 490 5.48 -20.41 23.71
CA ILE A 490 6.57 -20.30 24.68
C ILE A 490 6.31 -19.11 25.58
N LYS A 491 5.99 -19.39 26.86
CA LYS A 491 5.72 -18.36 27.85
C LYS A 491 6.99 -17.62 28.23
N ARG A 492 6.99 -16.30 28.08
CA ARG A 492 8.03 -15.37 28.54
C ARG A 492 7.36 -14.08 28.96
N ASP A 493 7.83 -13.50 30.05
CA ASP A 493 7.27 -12.31 30.71
C ASP A 493 8.23 -11.11 30.69
N ASP A 494 9.33 -11.22 29.98
CA ASP A 494 10.33 -10.18 29.78
C ASP A 494 10.73 -10.06 28.31
N PRO A 495 10.82 -8.84 27.73
CA PRO A 495 11.19 -8.62 26.35
C PRO A 495 12.55 -9.24 25.94
N ASN A 496 13.55 -9.18 26.80
CA ASN A 496 14.87 -9.77 26.51
C ASN A 496 14.82 -11.30 26.51
N ALA A 497 14.03 -11.89 27.41
CA ALA A 497 13.78 -13.33 27.40
C ALA A 497 13.00 -13.77 26.15
N ILE A 498 12.08 -12.94 25.63
CA ILE A 498 11.39 -13.15 24.36
C ILE A 498 12.41 -13.13 23.21
N ILE A 499 13.26 -12.11 23.12
CA ILE A 499 14.28 -11.96 22.08
C ILE A 499 15.24 -13.17 22.08
N ASN A 500 15.76 -13.57 23.24
CA ASN A 500 16.67 -14.71 23.37
C ASN A 500 16.01 -16.02 22.92
N ALA A 501 14.74 -16.23 23.28
CA ALA A 501 13.98 -17.37 22.81
C ALA A 501 13.78 -17.36 21.29
N MET A 502 13.47 -16.20 20.70
CA MET A 502 13.32 -16.04 19.24
C MET A 502 14.64 -16.35 18.51
N ILE A 503 15.78 -15.82 18.99
CA ILE A 503 17.10 -16.10 18.41
C ILE A 503 17.35 -17.62 18.36
N THR A 504 17.12 -18.30 19.48
CA THR A 504 17.31 -19.76 19.58
C THR A 504 16.37 -20.52 18.63
N LEU A 505 15.10 -20.09 18.54
CA LEU A 505 14.11 -20.68 17.65
C LEU A 505 14.50 -20.53 16.17
N VAL A 506 14.85 -19.32 15.75
CA VAL A 506 15.17 -19.01 14.34
C VAL A 506 16.49 -19.64 13.93
N ARG A 507 17.50 -19.60 14.80
CA ARG A 507 18.86 -20.08 14.49
C ARG A 507 18.98 -21.60 14.47
N GLU A 508 18.33 -22.29 15.41
CA GLU A 508 18.62 -23.70 15.68
C GLU A 508 17.38 -24.60 15.63
N LYS A 509 16.30 -24.23 16.34
CA LYS A 509 15.19 -25.13 16.60
C LYS A 509 14.26 -25.32 15.41
N LEU A 510 13.75 -24.22 14.86
CA LEU A 510 12.75 -24.29 13.81
C LEU A 510 13.30 -24.75 12.46
N PRO A 511 14.50 -24.34 11.98
CA PRO A 511 15.06 -24.88 10.75
C PRO A 511 15.14 -26.39 10.76
N ASN A 512 15.64 -26.97 11.87
CA ASN A 512 15.71 -28.42 12.04
C ASN A 512 14.33 -29.08 12.18
N TYR A 513 13.37 -28.40 12.83
CA TYR A 513 12.04 -28.94 13.11
C TYR A 513 11.18 -29.05 11.86
N VAL A 514 11.23 -28.01 11.00
CA VAL A 514 10.43 -27.97 9.76
C VAL A 514 11.23 -28.35 8.50
N HIS A 515 12.50 -28.76 8.66
CA HIS A 515 13.42 -29.13 7.57
C HIS A 515 13.55 -28.02 6.50
N ALA A 516 13.68 -26.76 6.94
CA ALA A 516 13.77 -25.58 6.10
C ALA A 516 15.09 -24.83 6.33
N ASP A 517 15.45 -23.97 5.37
CA ASP A 517 16.59 -23.06 5.55
C ASP A 517 16.28 -22.00 6.63
N LEU A 518 17.31 -21.52 7.27
CA LEU A 518 17.21 -20.44 8.26
C LEU A 518 16.50 -19.21 7.72
N PHE A 519 16.69 -18.90 6.44
CA PHE A 519 16.05 -17.76 5.77
C PHE A 519 14.56 -17.98 5.47
N GLU A 520 14.09 -19.22 5.51
CA GLU A 520 12.67 -19.55 5.32
C GLU A 520 11.86 -19.44 6.62
N VAL A 521 12.54 -19.36 7.78
CA VAL A 521 11.90 -19.02 9.05
C VAL A 521 11.68 -17.52 9.14
N GLN A 522 10.47 -17.09 9.43
CA GLN A 522 10.13 -15.66 9.46
C GLN A 522 9.67 -15.19 10.83
N VAL A 523 10.33 -14.18 11.37
CA VAL A 523 9.82 -13.44 12.54
C VAL A 523 8.83 -12.39 12.06
N MET A 524 7.65 -12.36 12.67
CA MET A 524 6.59 -11.40 12.38
C MET A 524 6.17 -10.66 13.64
N THR A 525 6.14 -9.33 13.60
CA THR A 525 5.76 -8.52 14.75
C THR A 525 4.60 -7.57 14.41
N PRO A 526 3.72 -7.25 15.36
CA PRO A 526 2.67 -6.26 15.18
C PRO A 526 3.19 -4.85 14.85
N MET A 527 4.38 -4.50 15.32
CA MET A 527 4.88 -3.12 15.32
C MET A 527 6.18 -2.95 14.53
N ARG A 528 6.33 -1.78 13.90
CA ARG A 528 7.60 -1.38 13.27
C ARG A 528 8.60 -0.84 14.29
N LYS A 529 8.15 0.02 15.23
CA LYS A 529 8.96 0.64 16.27
C LYS A 529 8.62 0.05 17.65
N GLY A 530 9.51 0.23 18.62
CA GLY A 530 9.34 -0.23 20.00
C GLY A 530 10.25 -1.39 20.36
N VAL A 531 10.09 -1.93 21.58
CA VAL A 531 10.99 -2.93 22.17
C VAL A 531 11.08 -4.21 21.35
N LEU A 532 9.94 -4.67 20.81
CA LEU A 532 9.82 -5.83 19.92
C LEU A 532 9.37 -5.41 18.51
N GLY A 533 9.67 -4.17 18.10
CA GLY A 533 9.42 -3.69 16.75
C GLY A 533 10.40 -4.25 15.71
N SER A 534 9.97 -4.35 14.45
CA SER A 534 10.77 -4.98 13.38
C SER A 534 12.13 -4.30 13.18
N ILE A 535 12.24 -2.97 13.34
CA ILE A 535 13.52 -2.25 13.21
C ILE A 535 14.54 -2.78 14.22
N ARG A 536 14.18 -2.80 15.51
CA ARG A 536 15.07 -3.28 16.58
C ARG A 536 15.38 -4.77 16.46
N LEU A 537 14.35 -5.56 16.15
CA LEU A 537 14.52 -7.01 15.98
C LEU A 537 15.45 -7.34 14.80
N ASN A 538 15.39 -6.60 13.71
CA ASN A 538 16.29 -6.79 12.57
C ASN A 538 17.74 -6.54 12.95
N SER A 539 18.04 -5.47 13.68
CA SER A 539 19.40 -5.18 14.16
C SER A 539 19.94 -6.30 15.06
N ILE A 540 19.13 -6.76 16.01
CA ILE A 540 19.53 -7.84 16.94
C ILE A 540 19.69 -9.16 16.18
N LEU A 541 18.72 -9.54 15.36
CA LEU A 541 18.75 -10.79 14.63
C LEU A 541 19.91 -10.84 13.63
N GLN A 542 20.26 -9.73 12.98
CA GLN A 542 21.42 -9.62 12.11
C GLN A 542 22.71 -9.97 12.85
N GLU A 543 22.93 -9.43 14.06
CA GLU A 543 24.13 -9.70 14.85
C GLU A 543 24.28 -11.19 15.18
N PHE A 544 23.18 -11.90 15.43
CA PHE A 544 23.23 -13.32 15.80
C PHE A 544 23.19 -14.28 14.60
N LEU A 545 22.49 -13.92 13.53
CA LEU A 545 22.29 -14.77 12.36
C LEU A 545 23.32 -14.50 11.25
N ASN A 546 23.79 -13.28 11.14
CA ASN A 546 24.82 -12.88 10.19
C ASN A 546 25.83 -11.91 10.85
N PRO A 547 26.65 -12.42 11.82
CA PRO A 547 27.59 -11.56 12.54
C PRO A 547 28.62 -10.91 11.61
N PRO A 548 29.17 -9.75 12.00
CA PRO A 548 30.24 -9.09 11.25
C PRO A 548 31.48 -9.97 11.18
N SER A 549 32.19 -9.92 10.06
CA SER A 549 33.49 -10.55 9.92
C SER A 549 34.37 -9.76 8.94
N ALA A 550 35.67 -9.89 9.04
CA ALA A 550 36.62 -9.21 8.15
C ALA A 550 36.45 -9.58 6.66
N GLU A 551 35.80 -10.72 6.38
CA GLU A 551 35.56 -11.22 5.03
C GLU A 551 34.27 -10.69 4.41
N LYS A 552 33.37 -10.10 5.22
CA LYS A 552 32.08 -9.60 4.76
C LYS A 552 32.12 -8.10 4.54
N ALA A 553 31.88 -7.65 3.33
CA ALA A 553 31.71 -6.25 3.04
C ALA A 553 30.40 -5.72 3.66
N GLU A 554 30.46 -4.49 4.15
CA GLU A 554 29.35 -3.78 4.76
C GLU A 554 29.13 -2.42 4.11
N LYS A 555 27.90 -1.94 4.14
CA LYS A 555 27.51 -0.60 3.71
C LYS A 555 26.50 0.01 4.67
N GLU A 556 26.88 1.12 5.27
CA GLU A 556 25.97 1.93 6.06
C GLU A 556 25.07 2.78 5.15
N TYR A 557 23.76 2.75 5.44
CA TYR A 557 22.75 3.57 4.81
C TYR A 557 21.72 4.04 5.85
N GLY A 558 21.76 5.32 6.19
CA GLY A 558 20.97 5.87 7.30
C GLY A 558 21.31 5.21 8.64
N GLU A 559 20.33 4.65 9.31
CA GLU A 559 20.48 3.92 10.59
C GLU A 559 20.72 2.41 10.40
N THR A 560 20.78 1.93 9.16
CA THR A 560 20.91 0.51 8.82
C THR A 560 22.28 0.21 8.24
N THR A 561 22.92 -0.85 8.73
CA THR A 561 24.13 -1.42 8.12
C THR A 561 23.75 -2.67 7.35
N PHE A 562 23.90 -2.63 6.03
CA PHE A 562 23.74 -3.81 5.17
C PHE A 562 25.06 -4.58 5.09
N ARG A 563 24.98 -5.91 5.12
CA ARG A 563 26.12 -6.82 5.14
C ARG A 563 25.91 -7.95 4.14
N VAL A 564 26.98 -8.41 3.51
CA VAL A 564 26.93 -9.61 2.66
C VAL A 564 26.36 -10.80 3.45
N GLY A 565 25.36 -11.45 2.88
CA GLY A 565 24.61 -12.54 3.50
C GLY A 565 23.30 -12.11 4.18
N ASP A 566 23.01 -10.81 4.29
CA ASP A 566 21.77 -10.35 4.92
C ASP A 566 20.52 -10.75 4.15
N LYS A 567 19.48 -11.05 4.92
CA LYS A 567 18.11 -11.19 4.42
C LYS A 567 17.49 -9.80 4.30
N VAL A 568 17.07 -9.45 3.10
CA VAL A 568 16.48 -8.14 2.78
C VAL A 568 15.12 -8.29 2.10
N MET A 569 14.32 -7.23 2.14
CA MET A 569 13.04 -7.13 1.47
C MET A 569 13.00 -5.86 0.64
N GLN A 570 12.53 -5.96 -0.60
CA GLN A 570 12.14 -4.82 -1.40
C GLN A 570 10.91 -4.15 -0.78
N ILE A 571 10.95 -2.84 -0.57
CA ILE A 571 9.86 -2.11 0.10
C ILE A 571 9.10 -1.14 -0.80
N LYS A 572 9.50 -1.06 -2.05
CA LYS A 572 8.84 -0.28 -3.11
C LYS A 572 8.74 -1.13 -4.37
N ASN A 573 7.70 -0.94 -5.17
CA ASN A 573 7.69 -1.53 -6.52
C ASN A 573 8.67 -0.76 -7.39
N ASN A 574 9.61 -1.48 -8.01
CA ASN A 574 10.53 -0.93 -9.01
C ASN A 574 10.41 -1.77 -10.30
N TYR A 575 9.64 -1.26 -11.25
CA TYR A 575 9.33 -1.96 -12.50
C TYR A 575 10.45 -1.89 -13.53
N GLN A 576 11.40 -0.95 -13.35
CA GLN A 576 12.49 -0.69 -14.31
C GLN A 576 13.81 -1.35 -13.94
N ILE A 577 13.95 -1.78 -12.67
CA ILE A 577 15.20 -2.40 -12.24
C ILE A 577 15.39 -3.74 -12.95
N GLU A 578 16.51 -3.90 -13.63
CA GLU A 578 16.81 -5.11 -14.38
C GLU A 578 17.28 -6.22 -13.47
N TRP A 579 16.89 -7.45 -13.79
CA TRP A 579 17.41 -8.64 -13.13
C TRP A 579 17.92 -9.65 -14.18
N THR A 580 18.91 -10.42 -13.77
CA THR A 580 19.45 -11.54 -14.55
C THR A 580 19.40 -12.79 -13.69
N SER A 581 18.83 -13.86 -14.21
CA SER A 581 18.83 -15.19 -13.58
C SER A 581 20.01 -16.00 -14.07
N TYR A 582 20.63 -16.77 -13.17
CA TYR A 582 21.81 -17.57 -13.44
C TYR A 582 21.54 -19.05 -13.15
N ASN A 583 22.05 -19.94 -14.00
CA ASN A 583 22.05 -21.36 -13.70
C ASN A 583 23.10 -21.72 -12.63
N ARG A 584 23.12 -22.99 -12.21
CA ARG A 584 24.09 -23.48 -11.19
C ARG A 584 25.56 -23.32 -11.60
N SER A 585 25.83 -23.17 -12.90
CA SER A 585 27.16 -22.95 -13.46
C SER A 585 27.52 -21.47 -13.62
N GLY A 586 26.67 -20.54 -13.16
CA GLY A 586 26.90 -19.09 -13.24
C GLY A 586 26.68 -18.51 -14.64
N ILE A 587 25.99 -19.22 -15.54
CA ILE A 587 25.68 -18.74 -16.88
C ILE A 587 24.30 -18.04 -16.84
N PRO A 588 24.16 -16.82 -17.41
CA PRO A 588 22.88 -16.16 -17.53
C PRO A 588 21.89 -17.04 -18.33
N VAL A 589 20.70 -17.25 -17.77
CA VAL A 589 19.64 -18.08 -18.39
C VAL A 589 18.48 -17.22 -18.85
N ASP A 590 18.14 -16.22 -18.03
CA ASP A 590 16.99 -15.35 -18.28
C ASP A 590 17.28 -13.92 -17.81
N LYS A 591 16.61 -12.96 -18.43
CA LYS A 591 16.69 -11.54 -18.09
C LYS A 591 15.30 -10.93 -18.12
N GLY A 592 15.08 -9.99 -17.25
CA GLY A 592 13.84 -9.24 -17.20
C GLY A 592 13.96 -7.99 -16.36
N ALA A 593 12.84 -7.33 -16.11
CA ALA A 593 12.77 -6.16 -15.26
C ALA A 593 11.65 -6.31 -14.22
N GLY A 594 11.81 -5.61 -13.11
CA GLY A 594 10.85 -5.49 -12.05
C GLY A 594 11.17 -6.33 -10.81
N VAL A 595 11.22 -5.65 -9.66
CA VAL A 595 11.22 -6.21 -8.30
C VAL A 595 10.14 -5.50 -7.51
N PHE A 596 9.39 -6.26 -6.72
CA PHE A 596 8.15 -5.77 -6.13
C PHE A 596 8.21 -5.69 -4.61
N ASN A 597 7.38 -4.82 -4.08
CA ASN A 597 7.22 -4.70 -2.62
C ASN A 597 6.83 -6.06 -2.01
N GLY A 598 7.60 -6.47 -1.01
CA GLY A 598 7.46 -7.77 -0.34
C GLY A 598 8.41 -8.87 -0.86
N ASP A 599 9.09 -8.68 -1.99
CA ASP A 599 10.07 -9.65 -2.48
C ASP A 599 11.24 -9.76 -1.50
N LEU A 600 11.55 -11.00 -1.09
CA LEU A 600 12.66 -11.29 -0.19
C LEU A 600 13.87 -11.74 -0.99
N GLY A 601 15.02 -11.20 -0.61
CA GLY A 601 16.30 -11.54 -1.23
C GLY A 601 17.42 -11.67 -0.20
N ARG A 602 18.57 -12.09 -0.69
CA ARG A 602 19.80 -12.18 0.07
C ARG A 602 20.89 -11.34 -0.58
N ILE A 603 21.57 -10.50 0.19
CA ILE A 603 22.72 -9.76 -0.30
C ILE A 603 23.85 -10.74 -0.61
N ARG A 604 24.27 -10.80 -1.87
CA ARG A 604 25.36 -11.66 -2.35
C ARG A 604 26.69 -10.93 -2.38
N GLU A 605 26.68 -9.67 -2.75
CA GLU A 605 27.88 -8.87 -2.91
C GLU A 605 27.60 -7.41 -2.56
N ILE A 606 28.60 -6.76 -1.97
CA ILE A 606 28.65 -5.31 -1.80
C ILE A 606 29.97 -4.84 -2.38
N ASN A 607 29.90 -4.16 -3.52
CA ASN A 607 31.05 -3.61 -4.21
C ASN A 607 31.16 -2.12 -3.88
N THR A 608 32.03 -1.79 -2.94
CA THR A 608 32.22 -0.41 -2.48
C THR A 608 32.91 0.48 -3.51
N PHE A 609 33.65 -0.10 -4.46
CA PHE A 609 34.31 0.63 -5.53
C PHE A 609 33.33 1.03 -6.64
N ALA A 610 32.46 0.09 -7.06
CA ALA A 610 31.43 0.34 -8.05
C ALA A 610 30.17 1.00 -7.46
N GLU A 611 30.10 1.14 -6.12
CA GLU A 611 28.93 1.64 -5.38
C GLU A 611 27.65 0.82 -5.66
N LEU A 612 27.79 -0.51 -5.74
CA LEU A 612 26.71 -1.45 -6.04
C LEU A 612 26.51 -2.49 -4.94
N VAL A 613 25.25 -2.88 -4.75
CA VAL A 613 24.83 -4.01 -3.90
C VAL A 613 24.08 -5.01 -4.78
N THR A 614 24.56 -6.25 -4.85
CA THR A 614 23.87 -7.33 -5.57
C THR A 614 23.00 -8.12 -4.61
N VAL A 615 21.71 -8.17 -4.89
CA VAL A 615 20.71 -8.95 -4.15
C VAL A 615 20.23 -10.10 -5.03
N GLU A 616 20.24 -11.31 -4.48
CA GLU A 616 19.68 -12.50 -5.11
C GLU A 616 18.31 -12.78 -4.51
N TYR A 617 17.29 -12.73 -5.35
CA TYR A 617 15.90 -13.05 -5.06
C TYR A 617 15.58 -14.51 -5.41
N ASP A 618 14.34 -14.92 -5.19
CA ASP A 618 13.84 -16.23 -5.60
C ASP A 618 14.15 -16.53 -7.08
N GLU A 619 14.28 -17.82 -7.43
CA GLU A 619 14.59 -18.30 -8.77
C GLU A 619 15.99 -17.88 -9.30
N GLY A 620 16.88 -17.48 -8.39
CA GLY A 620 18.24 -17.05 -8.74
C GLY A 620 18.31 -15.72 -9.49
N LYS A 621 17.26 -14.92 -9.43
CA LYS A 621 17.22 -13.56 -9.97
C LYS A 621 18.17 -12.67 -9.21
N ARG A 622 19.17 -12.10 -9.88
CA ARG A 622 20.13 -11.15 -9.31
C ARG A 622 19.84 -9.75 -9.81
N VAL A 623 19.83 -8.82 -8.87
CA VAL A 623 19.55 -7.41 -9.09
C VAL A 623 20.69 -6.58 -8.51
N GLU A 624 21.15 -5.59 -9.25
CA GLU A 624 22.17 -4.64 -8.80
C GLU A 624 21.53 -3.32 -8.40
N TYR A 625 21.72 -2.94 -7.15
CA TYR A 625 21.27 -1.66 -6.58
C TYR A 625 22.45 -0.71 -6.46
N SER A 626 22.34 0.50 -6.99
CA SER A 626 23.27 1.57 -6.61
C SER A 626 23.06 1.93 -5.13
N PHE A 627 24.10 2.50 -4.50
CA PHE A 627 23.97 2.92 -3.09
C PHE A 627 22.84 3.93 -2.85
N LYS A 628 22.41 4.68 -3.86
CA LYS A 628 21.26 5.59 -3.78
C LYS A 628 19.93 4.84 -3.72
N GLN A 629 19.84 3.67 -4.35
CA GLN A 629 18.63 2.84 -4.38
C GLN A 629 18.48 1.95 -3.15
N LEU A 630 19.41 1.96 -2.20
CA LEU A 630 19.30 1.23 -0.94
C LEU A 630 18.11 1.69 -0.08
N GLU A 631 17.52 2.85 -0.37
CA GLU A 631 16.24 3.27 0.22
C GLU A 631 15.06 2.36 -0.12
N GLU A 632 15.20 1.52 -1.16
CA GLU A 632 14.20 0.55 -1.57
C GLU A 632 14.31 -0.78 -0.81
N LEU A 633 15.35 -0.97 0.00
CA LEU A 633 15.63 -2.19 0.73
C LEU A 633 15.52 -1.99 2.24
N GLU A 634 14.98 -2.99 2.93
CA GLU A 634 15.02 -3.11 4.40
C GLU A 634 15.54 -4.50 4.81
N LEU A 635 16.19 -4.60 5.98
CA LEU A 635 16.49 -5.91 6.58
C LEU A 635 15.17 -6.64 6.86
N ALA A 636 15.15 -7.96 6.62
CA ALA A 636 13.94 -8.75 6.66
C ALA A 636 14.02 -10.01 7.55
N TYR A 637 14.93 -10.05 8.50
CA TYR A 637 14.92 -11.09 9.54
C TYR A 637 13.63 -11.06 10.35
N ALA A 638 13.14 -9.84 10.66
CA ALA A 638 11.83 -9.57 11.23
C ALA A 638 11.07 -8.58 10.36
N ILE A 639 9.80 -8.90 10.07
CA ILE A 639 8.89 -8.03 9.30
C ILE A 639 7.64 -7.71 10.12
N THR A 640 6.91 -6.67 9.73
CA THR A 640 5.57 -6.47 10.31
C THR A 640 4.59 -7.47 9.71
N ILE A 641 3.55 -7.82 10.46
CA ILE A 641 2.50 -8.75 10.00
C ILE A 641 1.85 -8.22 8.70
N HIS A 642 1.66 -6.91 8.56
CA HIS A 642 1.15 -6.29 7.32
C HIS A 642 2.03 -6.61 6.09
N LYS A 643 3.36 -6.61 6.26
CA LYS A 643 4.28 -6.94 5.17
C LYS A 643 4.35 -8.44 4.83
N SER A 644 3.72 -9.30 5.62
CA SER A 644 3.64 -10.74 5.35
C SER A 644 2.42 -11.14 4.52
N GLN A 645 1.51 -10.21 4.25
CA GLN A 645 0.32 -10.48 3.44
C GLN A 645 0.72 -11.04 2.06
N GLY A 646 -0.05 -12.00 1.54
CA GLY A 646 0.24 -12.70 0.29
C GLY A 646 1.43 -13.68 0.34
N SER A 647 2.13 -13.77 1.48
CA SER A 647 3.26 -14.69 1.67
C SER A 647 2.90 -15.82 2.64
N GLU A 648 3.56 -16.97 2.48
CA GLU A 648 3.54 -18.07 3.44
C GLU A 648 4.96 -18.54 3.72
N TYR A 649 5.17 -19.07 4.93
CA TYR A 649 6.49 -19.48 5.39
C TYR A 649 6.42 -20.88 6.04
N PRO A 650 7.46 -21.72 5.89
CA PRO A 650 7.52 -23.00 6.57
C PRO A 650 7.34 -22.88 8.08
N ALA A 651 7.98 -21.88 8.70
CA ALA A 651 7.81 -21.58 10.12
C ALA A 651 7.73 -20.09 10.38
N VAL A 652 6.86 -19.71 11.31
CA VAL A 652 6.64 -18.33 11.74
C VAL A 652 6.87 -18.19 13.24
N VAL A 653 7.57 -17.14 13.65
CA VAL A 653 7.77 -16.78 15.06
C VAL A 653 7.12 -15.42 15.32
N ILE A 654 6.24 -15.37 16.30
CA ILE A 654 5.47 -14.16 16.63
C ILE A 654 5.73 -13.77 18.09
N PRO A 655 6.40 -12.63 18.35
CA PRO A 655 6.48 -12.09 19.70
C PRO A 655 5.12 -11.58 20.16
N VAL A 656 4.70 -11.96 21.36
CA VAL A 656 3.44 -11.56 21.98
C VAL A 656 3.73 -10.73 23.23
N TRP A 657 3.61 -9.41 23.08
CA TRP A 657 3.90 -8.43 24.12
C TRP A 657 2.92 -7.26 24.05
N SER A 658 2.83 -6.49 25.12
CA SER A 658 1.96 -5.31 25.17
C SER A 658 2.31 -4.31 24.07
N GLY A 659 1.28 -3.70 23.50
CA GLY A 659 1.38 -2.68 22.45
C GLY A 659 0.13 -1.81 22.36
N PRO A 660 0.09 -0.86 21.42
CA PRO A 660 -1.11 -0.04 21.18
C PRO A 660 -2.33 -0.92 20.87
N GLN A 661 -3.42 -0.69 21.58
CA GLN A 661 -4.64 -1.50 21.47
C GLN A 661 -5.18 -1.56 20.02
N MET A 662 -5.04 -0.47 19.27
CA MET A 662 -5.45 -0.39 17.86
C MET A 662 -4.66 -1.32 16.93
N LEU A 663 -3.46 -1.76 17.33
CA LEU A 663 -2.63 -2.71 16.56
C LEU A 663 -2.74 -4.13 17.09
N MET A 664 -3.22 -4.33 18.33
CA MET A 664 -3.31 -5.64 18.96
C MET A 664 -4.71 -6.23 18.75
N THR A 665 -5.04 -6.53 17.48
CA THR A 665 -6.37 -6.92 17.04
C THR A 665 -6.45 -8.39 16.62
N ARG A 666 -7.68 -8.93 16.63
CA ARG A 666 -8.00 -10.31 16.23
C ARG A 666 -7.57 -10.62 14.81
N ASN A 667 -7.91 -9.78 13.84
CA ASN A 667 -7.55 -9.97 12.45
C ASN A 667 -6.03 -9.91 12.20
N LEU A 668 -5.30 -9.12 13.01
CA LEU A 668 -3.84 -9.09 12.91
C LEU A 668 -3.22 -10.43 13.33
N ILE A 669 -3.58 -10.97 14.49
CA ILE A 669 -3.03 -12.25 14.95
C ILE A 669 -3.54 -13.42 14.09
N TYR A 670 -4.80 -13.36 13.62
CA TYR A 670 -5.33 -14.30 12.65
C TYR A 670 -4.49 -14.34 11.37
N THR A 671 -4.23 -13.18 10.78
CA THR A 671 -3.38 -13.07 9.59
C THR A 671 -1.97 -13.62 9.85
N ALA A 672 -1.36 -13.31 10.98
CA ALA A 672 -0.02 -13.79 11.31
C ALA A 672 0.04 -15.33 11.44
N VAL A 673 -0.91 -15.93 12.12
CA VAL A 673 -1.00 -17.38 12.30
C VAL A 673 -1.22 -18.10 10.97
N THR A 674 -2.06 -17.56 10.10
CA THR A 674 -2.36 -18.13 8.78
C THR A 674 -1.21 -18.04 7.77
N ARG A 675 -0.10 -17.33 8.10
CA ARG A 675 1.12 -17.31 7.26
C ARG A 675 2.03 -18.52 7.47
N ALA A 676 1.80 -19.34 8.50
CA ALA A 676 2.60 -20.52 8.77
C ALA A 676 2.07 -21.75 8.03
N ARG A 677 2.95 -22.47 7.33
CA ARG A 677 2.62 -23.75 6.66
C ARG A 677 2.77 -24.94 7.58
N ALA A 678 3.92 -25.04 8.28
CA ALA A 678 4.28 -26.23 9.06
C ALA A 678 4.36 -25.96 10.56
N CYS A 679 4.74 -24.74 10.98
CA CYS A 679 4.85 -24.42 12.41
C CYS A 679 4.66 -22.93 12.68
N VAL A 680 3.82 -22.60 13.64
CA VAL A 680 3.76 -21.27 14.25
C VAL A 680 4.24 -21.36 15.71
N CYS A 681 5.12 -20.44 16.09
CA CYS A 681 5.63 -20.34 17.44
C CYS A 681 5.36 -18.95 18.02
N LEU A 682 4.46 -18.88 18.96
CA LEU A 682 4.14 -17.66 19.73
C LEU A 682 5.07 -17.58 20.93
N VAL A 683 5.73 -16.44 21.15
CA VAL A 683 6.69 -16.25 22.25
C VAL A 683 6.29 -15.01 23.05
N GLY A 684 5.90 -15.18 24.30
CA GLY A 684 5.54 -14.06 25.16
C GLY A 684 4.47 -14.34 26.19
N VAL A 685 3.57 -13.36 26.40
CA VAL A 685 2.59 -13.34 27.47
C VAL A 685 1.24 -13.90 27.02
N PRO A 686 0.77 -15.03 27.58
CA PRO A 686 -0.49 -15.67 27.20
C PRO A 686 -1.72 -14.75 27.31
N TYR A 687 -1.74 -13.91 28.33
CA TYR A 687 -2.83 -12.96 28.56
C TYR A 687 -2.94 -11.93 27.42
N VAL A 688 -1.80 -11.41 26.94
CA VAL A 688 -1.78 -10.47 25.81
C VAL A 688 -2.26 -11.13 24.54
N PHE A 689 -1.88 -12.40 24.30
CA PHE A 689 -2.41 -13.16 23.18
C PHE A 689 -3.94 -13.29 23.22
N GLN A 690 -4.50 -13.62 24.41
CA GLN A 690 -5.95 -13.70 24.55
C GLN A 690 -6.62 -12.34 24.36
N GLN A 691 -6.02 -11.26 24.87
CA GLN A 691 -6.52 -9.91 24.62
C GLN A 691 -6.58 -9.57 23.12
N MET A 692 -5.61 -10.02 22.33
CA MET A 692 -5.66 -9.85 20.85
C MET A 692 -6.83 -10.64 20.24
N VAL A 693 -7.07 -11.86 20.71
CA VAL A 693 -8.18 -12.69 20.23
C VAL A 693 -9.53 -12.08 20.61
N ASP A 694 -9.65 -11.53 21.83
CA ASP A 694 -10.87 -10.88 22.31
C ASP A 694 -11.11 -9.52 21.64
N ASN A 695 -10.04 -8.86 21.17
CA ASN A 695 -10.12 -7.55 20.55
C ASN A 695 -10.61 -7.64 19.09
N ALA A 696 -11.93 -7.60 18.92
CA ALA A 696 -12.59 -7.54 17.64
C ALA A 696 -12.61 -6.13 17.01
N MET A 697 -11.97 -5.15 17.66
CA MET A 697 -11.91 -3.79 17.12
C MET A 697 -11.16 -3.84 15.78
N GLU A 698 -11.89 -3.70 14.72
CA GLU A 698 -11.29 -3.42 13.43
C GLU A 698 -10.99 -1.92 13.35
N GLN A 699 -9.87 -1.57 12.75
CA GLN A 699 -9.62 -0.18 12.43
C GLN A 699 -10.76 0.28 11.52
N LYS A 700 -11.65 1.14 12.06
CA LYS A 700 -12.79 1.65 11.31
C LYS A 700 -12.27 2.29 10.02
N ARG A 701 -12.70 1.75 8.90
CA ARG A 701 -12.42 2.29 7.58
C ARG A 701 -13.67 2.96 7.05
N TYR A 702 -13.52 4.22 6.72
CA TYR A 702 -14.59 4.95 6.06
C TYR A 702 -14.51 4.66 4.57
N SER A 703 -15.31 3.69 4.11
CA SER A 703 -15.47 3.30 2.71
C SER A 703 -16.95 3.45 2.31
N GLY A 704 -17.23 4.00 1.14
CA GLY A 704 -18.56 4.22 0.64
C GLY A 704 -18.93 3.32 -0.54
N LEU A 705 -18.06 2.40 -0.96
CA LEU A 705 -18.32 1.53 -2.10
C LEU A 705 -19.60 0.71 -1.92
N ARG A 706 -19.85 0.16 -0.72
CA ARG A 706 -21.08 -0.55 -0.40
C ARG A 706 -22.32 0.31 -0.71
N ASP A 707 -22.36 1.56 -0.20
CA ASP A 707 -23.50 2.45 -0.43
C ASP A 707 -23.70 2.74 -1.93
N ARG A 708 -22.58 2.89 -2.68
CA ARG A 708 -22.66 3.12 -4.15
C ARG A 708 -23.21 1.91 -4.89
N ILE A 709 -22.82 0.70 -4.47
CA ILE A 709 -23.37 -0.56 -5.03
C ILE A 709 -24.87 -0.64 -4.76
N GLU A 710 -25.30 -0.46 -3.50
CA GLU A 710 -26.72 -0.50 -3.11
C GLU A 710 -27.54 0.56 -3.88
N GLU A 711 -27.06 1.82 -3.98
CA GLU A 711 -27.73 2.89 -4.74
C GLU A 711 -27.91 2.55 -6.22
N ILE A 712 -26.89 1.95 -6.86
CA ILE A 712 -26.96 1.59 -8.28
C ILE A 712 -27.95 0.45 -8.49
N MET A 713 -27.92 -0.57 -7.65
CA MET A 713 -28.83 -1.72 -7.73
C MET A 713 -30.29 -1.35 -7.45
N GLU A 714 -30.55 -0.33 -6.62
CA GLU A 714 -31.90 0.18 -6.38
C GLU A 714 -32.43 1.06 -7.54
N THR A 715 -31.53 1.66 -8.32
CA THR A 715 -31.90 2.67 -9.34
C THR A 715 -32.07 2.06 -10.73
N LEU A 716 -31.40 0.92 -11.01
CA LEU A 716 -31.45 0.20 -12.30
C LEU A 716 -32.28 -1.07 -12.21
#